data_b79fa0fa3f270d49d18a92895408857b
#
_entry.id   b79fa0fa3f270d49d18a92895408857b
#
_cell.length_a   1.000
_cell.length_b   1.000
_cell.length_c   1.000
_cell.angle_alpha   90.00
_cell.angle_beta   90.00
_cell.angle_gamma   90.00
#
_symmetry.space_group_name_H-M   'P 1'
#
loop_
_entity.id
_entity.type
_entity.pdbx_description
1 polymer ?
#
loop_
_entity_poly.entity_id
_entity_poly.type
_entity_poly.pdbx_seq_one_letter_code
_entity_poly.pdbx_strand_id
1 'polypeptide(L)'
;MPEFVHYEVTDRVAVLTIDNPPVNALGAGVWEAIDQGVARANGDAAVDAIALIGAGNTFIAGADINIFKVLKTPEQSMARSEGTHALLRRLEDSAKPLVAAIHGQAFGGGLEVAMACHYRVAVKDAKVGQPEVLLGIIPGAGGTQRLPRLAGAPLAIEMCTDGKPVSASKARAAGIVDEIVDGDLRSGAVAFAKARAAAGERRKTREVAIAADQVAAGRAACATARAAVAKTARGARAPLAAIDAIDAGLERGFDAGSIRERELFAECVVSNESKALRHLFFAEREAAKVPDVPKDTPVVDIRRAAVVGAGTMGGGIAMSYANAGVPVLLKEVDDAALQRGLATIRKNYEVTMSKGKMTAEQFEKTMALITPTTSYDGFDQVDIVVEAVFENMDLKKATFAELGRVTRPDCVLASNTSTLNIDEFAKASGRPGQVIGHHFFSPANVMKLLEIVRGKETRKEVIATSVKLGKRIAKVPVVVGNCFGFVANRMLAYYMREAYLLLEEGASVPQIDKVLTDFGMPVGPYGMQDIAGIDVGARIRQYLRSIGQTRAEGPQSNVPDRLFEMGRYGQKTGAGWYKYEPGSRKGIPDPLIDQLAAEEAAKRRITRRAVSDDEILARITTALANEGARVLEDGFAIRAGDIDVIYCYGFGFPRHRGGPMFYADTVGLPTVLSRVNEYRARFGDYWQPAPLLEKLVSQGRGLYEETEKVTV
;
A
#
# COMPACT_ATOMS: atom_id res chain seq x y z
N MET A 1 -26.42 27.08 0.25
CA MET A 1 -25.47 26.05 -0.18
C MET A 1 -24.07 26.55 0.16
N PRO A 2 -23.11 25.75 0.58
CA PRO A 2 -21.75 26.23 0.80
C PRO A 2 -21.21 26.82 -0.52
N GLU A 3 -20.54 27.95 -0.43
CA GLU A 3 -19.88 28.60 -1.56
C GLU A 3 -18.54 27.90 -1.80
N PHE A 4 -18.46 26.97 -2.77
CA PHE A 4 -17.25 26.20 -3.07
C PHE A 4 -16.21 26.96 -3.90
N VAL A 5 -16.58 28.14 -4.46
CA VAL A 5 -15.69 28.95 -5.28
C VAL A 5 -15.92 30.41 -4.95
N HIS A 6 -14.88 31.06 -4.41
CA HIS A 6 -14.88 32.51 -4.15
C HIS A 6 -14.45 33.25 -5.41
N TYR A 7 -15.14 34.33 -5.75
CA TYR A 7 -14.92 35.14 -6.94
C TYR A 7 -14.41 36.53 -6.56
N GLU A 8 -13.21 36.87 -6.96
CA GLU A 8 -12.63 38.20 -6.78
C GLU A 8 -12.03 38.68 -8.10
N VAL A 9 -12.01 39.99 -8.31
CA VAL A 9 -11.34 40.61 -9.47
C VAL A 9 -10.14 41.41 -8.99
N THR A 10 -8.97 41.09 -9.50
CA THR A 10 -7.69 41.74 -9.24
C THR A 10 -7.06 42.10 -10.58
N ASP A 11 -6.73 43.36 -10.82
CA ASP A 11 -6.08 43.83 -12.06
C ASP A 11 -6.76 43.35 -13.35
N ARG A 12 -8.08 43.37 -13.40
CA ARG A 12 -8.91 42.83 -14.50
C ARG A 12 -8.81 41.30 -14.72
N VAL A 13 -8.29 40.56 -13.74
CA VAL A 13 -8.29 39.12 -13.73
C VAL A 13 -9.28 38.59 -12.68
N ALA A 14 -10.25 37.78 -13.08
CA ALA A 14 -11.10 37.05 -12.14
C ALA A 14 -10.29 35.93 -11.47
N VAL A 15 -10.12 36.01 -10.17
CA VAL A 15 -9.48 34.94 -9.37
C VAL A 15 -10.57 34.11 -8.75
N LEU A 16 -10.68 32.85 -9.21
CA LEU A 16 -11.60 31.86 -8.73
C LEU A 16 -10.88 30.96 -7.73
N THR A 17 -11.19 31.09 -6.44
CA THR A 17 -10.56 30.30 -5.38
C THR A 17 -11.47 29.15 -5.00
N ILE A 18 -11.06 27.92 -5.30
CA ILE A 18 -11.76 26.68 -4.91
C ILE A 18 -11.52 26.46 -3.42
N ASP A 19 -12.58 26.36 -2.62
CA ASP A 19 -12.53 26.13 -1.17
C ASP A 19 -13.46 24.99 -0.74
N ASN A 20 -12.91 23.79 -0.76
CA ASN A 20 -13.56 22.55 -0.31
C ASN A 20 -12.59 21.75 0.57
N PRO A 21 -12.42 22.15 1.84
CA PRO A 21 -11.46 21.50 2.75
C PRO A 21 -11.79 20.01 2.98
N PRO A 22 -10.76 19.16 3.29
CA PRO A 22 -9.38 19.58 3.57
C PRO A 22 -8.48 19.65 2.33
N VAL A 23 -8.90 19.18 1.15
CA VAL A 23 -8.00 18.96 -0.01
C VAL A 23 -8.61 19.40 -1.35
N ASN A 24 -9.64 20.19 -1.34
CA ASN A 24 -10.35 20.66 -2.52
C ASN A 24 -10.81 19.54 -3.46
N ALA A 25 -11.29 18.42 -2.88
CA ALA A 25 -11.77 17.29 -3.67
C ALA A 25 -13.01 17.68 -4.53
N LEU A 26 -13.06 17.17 -5.76
CA LEU A 26 -14.15 17.43 -6.70
C LEU A 26 -15.38 16.57 -6.36
N GLY A 27 -16.14 17.03 -5.38
CA GLY A 27 -17.41 16.46 -4.97
C GLY A 27 -18.62 17.06 -5.70
N ALA A 28 -19.82 16.72 -5.22
CA ALA A 28 -21.06 17.32 -5.69
C ALA A 28 -21.07 18.84 -5.40
N GLY A 29 -21.43 19.62 -6.41
CA GLY A 29 -21.48 21.09 -6.33
C GLY A 29 -20.17 21.80 -6.64
N VAL A 30 -19.01 21.17 -6.45
CA VAL A 30 -17.69 21.79 -6.71
C VAL A 30 -17.44 21.94 -8.21
N TRP A 31 -17.77 20.93 -9.00
CA TRP A 31 -17.67 20.96 -10.46
C TRP A 31 -18.53 22.09 -11.05
N GLU A 32 -19.77 22.18 -10.60
CA GLU A 32 -20.75 23.16 -11.02
C GLU A 32 -20.36 24.58 -10.60
N ALA A 33 -19.78 24.73 -9.41
CA ALA A 33 -19.30 26.04 -8.92
C ALA A 33 -18.12 26.58 -9.74
N ILE A 34 -17.17 25.70 -10.16
CA ILE A 34 -16.07 26.07 -11.06
C ILE A 34 -16.63 26.55 -12.41
N ASP A 35 -17.56 25.79 -13.02
CA ASP A 35 -18.17 26.12 -14.30
C ASP A 35 -18.92 27.45 -14.23
N GLN A 36 -19.74 27.65 -13.20
CA GLN A 36 -20.46 28.92 -12.95
C GLN A 36 -19.52 30.09 -12.74
N GLY A 37 -18.42 29.91 -12.00
CA GLY A 37 -17.42 30.94 -11.78
C GLY A 37 -16.76 31.40 -13.09
N VAL A 38 -16.39 30.44 -13.96
CA VAL A 38 -15.83 30.72 -15.29
C VAL A 38 -16.88 31.40 -16.21
N ALA A 39 -18.11 30.92 -16.19
CA ALA A 39 -19.21 31.53 -16.97
C ALA A 39 -19.46 33.00 -16.54
N ARG A 40 -19.49 33.28 -15.21
CA ARG A 40 -19.59 34.63 -14.67
C ARG A 40 -18.44 35.50 -15.15
N ALA A 41 -17.20 35.01 -15.05
CA ALA A 41 -16.02 35.76 -15.47
C ALA A 41 -16.01 36.07 -16.97
N ASN A 42 -16.50 35.15 -17.81
CA ASN A 42 -16.64 35.35 -19.25
C ASN A 42 -17.65 36.49 -19.58
N GLY A 43 -18.73 36.61 -18.79
CA GLY A 43 -19.74 37.65 -18.95
C GLY A 43 -19.39 39.03 -18.33
N ASP A 44 -18.35 39.11 -17.49
CA ASP A 44 -17.98 40.29 -16.75
C ASP A 44 -17.08 41.22 -17.59
N ALA A 45 -17.55 42.38 -17.97
CA ALA A 45 -16.79 43.36 -18.76
C ALA A 45 -15.55 43.96 -18.04
N ALA A 46 -15.50 43.84 -16.69
CA ALA A 46 -14.34 44.27 -15.91
C ALA A 46 -13.19 43.24 -15.92
N VAL A 47 -13.39 42.07 -16.53
CA VAL A 47 -12.44 40.94 -16.54
C VAL A 47 -11.90 40.69 -17.94
N ASP A 48 -10.59 40.52 -18.07
CA ASP A 48 -9.91 40.18 -19.33
C ASP A 48 -9.35 38.73 -19.32
N ALA A 49 -9.07 38.17 -18.13
CA ALA A 49 -8.56 36.81 -17.95
C ALA A 49 -9.06 36.19 -16.66
N ILE A 50 -8.85 34.89 -16.49
CA ILE A 50 -9.31 34.08 -15.35
C ILE A 50 -8.14 33.32 -14.78
N ALA A 51 -7.97 33.34 -13.45
CA ALA A 51 -7.05 32.49 -12.70
C ALA A 51 -7.85 31.57 -11.76
N LEU A 52 -7.63 30.27 -11.84
CA LEU A 52 -8.23 29.25 -10.98
C LEU A 52 -7.19 28.76 -9.99
N ILE A 53 -7.44 28.91 -8.68
CA ILE A 53 -6.51 28.55 -7.60
C ILE A 53 -7.25 27.77 -6.49
N GLY A 54 -6.56 26.93 -5.73
CA GLY A 54 -7.13 26.28 -4.55
C GLY A 54 -6.91 27.09 -3.27
N ALA A 55 -7.82 26.99 -2.32
CA ALA A 55 -7.60 27.46 -0.95
C ALA A 55 -6.73 26.44 -0.17
N GLY A 56 -6.14 26.89 0.94
CA GLY A 56 -5.33 26.03 1.82
C GLY A 56 -4.01 25.59 1.19
N ASN A 57 -3.70 24.30 1.30
CA ASN A 57 -2.36 23.76 0.98
C ASN A 57 -2.30 22.98 -0.33
N THR A 58 -3.35 22.95 -1.13
CA THR A 58 -3.40 22.16 -2.36
C THR A 58 -4.33 22.78 -3.39
N PHE A 59 -4.01 22.60 -4.66
CA PHE A 59 -4.90 23.00 -5.76
C PHE A 59 -6.18 22.16 -5.74
N ILE A 60 -6.12 20.90 -6.20
CA ILE A 60 -7.21 19.92 -6.17
C ILE A 60 -6.59 18.53 -6.06
N ALA A 61 -6.89 17.80 -5.01
CA ALA A 61 -6.30 16.47 -4.78
C ALA A 61 -6.99 15.32 -5.53
N GLY A 62 -7.99 15.61 -6.37
CA GLY A 62 -8.71 14.62 -7.18
C GLY A 62 -10.22 14.65 -6.99
N ALA A 63 -10.91 13.67 -7.56
CA ALA A 63 -12.34 13.46 -7.37
C ALA A 63 -12.63 12.92 -5.95
N ASP A 64 -13.81 13.24 -5.41
CA ASP A 64 -14.30 12.60 -4.20
C ASP A 64 -14.58 11.10 -4.48
N ILE A 65 -13.79 10.23 -3.86
CA ILE A 65 -13.84 8.77 -4.07
C ILE A 65 -15.21 8.19 -3.65
N ASN A 66 -15.94 8.84 -2.73
CA ASN A 66 -17.27 8.40 -2.31
C ASN A 66 -18.29 8.41 -3.46
N ILE A 67 -18.08 9.25 -4.46
CA ILE A 67 -18.90 9.28 -5.68
C ILE A 67 -18.96 7.91 -6.36
N PHE A 68 -17.85 7.16 -6.35
CA PHE A 68 -17.80 5.85 -7.00
C PHE A 68 -18.55 4.76 -6.25
N LYS A 69 -18.93 4.98 -4.97
CA LYS A 69 -19.74 4.02 -4.19
C LYS A 69 -21.18 3.91 -4.71
N VAL A 70 -21.72 4.99 -5.29
CA VAL A 70 -23.10 5.05 -5.78
C VAL A 70 -23.24 4.59 -7.22
N LEU A 71 -22.14 4.49 -7.98
CA LEU A 71 -22.14 3.99 -9.36
C LEU A 71 -22.20 2.45 -9.35
N LYS A 72 -23.34 1.91 -9.77
CA LYS A 72 -23.59 0.47 -9.75
C LYS A 72 -23.52 -0.18 -11.13
N THR A 73 -23.76 0.59 -12.20
CA THR A 73 -23.74 0.08 -13.58
C THR A 73 -22.82 0.91 -14.48
N PRO A 74 -22.31 0.33 -15.57
CA PRO A 74 -21.51 1.06 -16.56
C PRO A 74 -22.25 2.27 -17.14
N GLU A 75 -23.58 2.15 -17.36
CA GLU A 75 -24.39 3.23 -17.94
C GLU A 75 -24.46 4.45 -17.02
N GLN A 76 -24.60 4.25 -15.70
CA GLN A 76 -24.56 5.34 -14.71
C GLN A 76 -23.20 6.04 -14.72
N SER A 77 -22.12 5.27 -14.86
CA SER A 77 -20.75 5.79 -14.93
C SER A 77 -20.53 6.56 -16.24
N MET A 78 -20.99 6.03 -17.36
CA MET A 78 -20.92 6.69 -18.67
C MET A 78 -21.64 8.04 -18.66
N ALA A 79 -22.88 8.10 -18.21
CA ALA A 79 -23.67 9.34 -18.14
C ALA A 79 -22.99 10.41 -17.28
N ARG A 80 -22.43 10.02 -16.12
CA ARG A 80 -21.69 10.93 -15.26
C ARG A 80 -20.42 11.45 -15.92
N SER A 81 -19.62 10.57 -16.51
CA SER A 81 -18.38 10.93 -17.21
C SER A 81 -18.67 11.87 -18.38
N GLU A 82 -19.76 11.65 -19.12
CA GLU A 82 -20.18 12.55 -20.20
C GLU A 82 -20.48 13.97 -19.70
N GLY A 83 -21.21 14.10 -18.60
CA GLY A 83 -21.46 15.41 -17.97
C GLY A 83 -20.16 16.11 -17.56
N THR A 84 -19.20 15.37 -17.00
CA THR A 84 -17.87 15.92 -16.64
C THR A 84 -17.08 16.35 -17.86
N HIS A 85 -17.06 15.56 -18.93
CA HIS A 85 -16.40 15.95 -20.19
C HIS A 85 -17.03 17.20 -20.81
N ALA A 86 -18.37 17.30 -20.79
CA ALA A 86 -19.07 18.48 -21.28
C ALA A 86 -18.70 19.74 -20.48
N LEU A 87 -18.58 19.65 -19.15
CA LEU A 87 -18.13 20.72 -18.29
C LEU A 87 -16.68 21.16 -18.63
N LEU A 88 -15.76 20.20 -18.72
CA LEU A 88 -14.36 20.51 -19.06
C LEU A 88 -14.23 21.11 -20.47
N ARG A 89 -15.07 20.71 -21.42
CA ARG A 89 -15.14 21.39 -22.74
C ARG A 89 -15.54 22.86 -22.60
N ARG A 90 -16.52 23.20 -21.74
CA ARG A 90 -16.92 24.60 -21.50
C ARG A 90 -15.78 25.43 -20.87
N LEU A 91 -15.00 24.85 -19.95
CA LEU A 91 -13.80 25.51 -19.42
C LEU A 91 -12.79 25.80 -20.53
N GLU A 92 -12.53 24.82 -21.37
CA GLU A 92 -11.60 24.92 -22.50
C GLU A 92 -12.09 25.87 -23.61
N ASP A 93 -13.43 26.08 -23.71
CA ASP A 93 -14.08 27.03 -24.61
C ASP A 93 -14.25 28.42 -24.02
N SER A 94 -13.68 28.69 -22.82
CA SER A 94 -13.73 30.01 -22.20
C SER A 94 -13.30 31.11 -23.21
N ALA A 95 -14.13 32.17 -23.30
CA ALA A 95 -13.83 33.31 -24.17
C ALA A 95 -12.62 34.12 -23.72
N LYS A 96 -12.22 33.97 -22.45
CA LYS A 96 -11.08 34.64 -21.84
C LYS A 96 -10.01 33.60 -21.48
N PRO A 97 -8.70 33.97 -21.51
CA PRO A 97 -7.65 33.09 -21.06
C PRO A 97 -7.92 32.59 -19.64
N LEU A 98 -7.90 31.26 -19.45
CA LEU A 98 -8.09 30.59 -18.19
C LEU A 98 -6.78 29.91 -17.78
N VAL A 99 -6.27 30.25 -16.59
CA VAL A 99 -4.98 29.79 -16.07
C VAL A 99 -5.21 29.01 -14.77
N ALA A 100 -4.75 27.77 -14.69
CA ALA A 100 -4.69 27.03 -13.43
C ALA A 100 -3.42 27.39 -12.67
N ALA A 101 -3.55 27.80 -11.41
CA ALA A 101 -2.46 28.14 -10.50
C ALA A 101 -2.26 27.01 -9.48
N ILE A 102 -1.22 26.19 -9.68
CA ILE A 102 -1.04 24.91 -8.97
C ILE A 102 -0.05 25.06 -7.83
N HIS A 103 -0.49 24.76 -6.61
CA HIS A 103 0.34 24.55 -5.43
C HIS A 103 0.00 23.21 -4.75
N GLY A 104 0.91 22.69 -3.95
CA GLY A 104 0.73 21.39 -3.31
C GLY A 104 0.50 20.29 -4.35
N GLN A 105 -0.75 19.89 -4.58
CA GLN A 105 -1.10 18.74 -5.42
C GLN A 105 -2.18 19.10 -6.45
N ALA A 106 -1.99 18.62 -7.70
CA ALA A 106 -3.01 18.53 -8.73
C ALA A 106 -3.07 17.06 -9.19
N PHE A 107 -3.98 16.27 -8.62
CA PHE A 107 -4.05 14.84 -8.87
C PHE A 107 -5.38 14.42 -9.51
N GLY A 108 -5.32 13.44 -10.43
CA GLY A 108 -6.50 12.86 -11.06
C GLY A 108 -7.39 13.94 -11.67
N GLY A 109 -8.67 13.96 -11.30
CA GLY A 109 -9.61 15.00 -11.73
C GLY A 109 -9.10 16.44 -11.56
N GLY A 110 -8.25 16.70 -10.55
CA GLY A 110 -7.62 18.01 -10.36
C GLY A 110 -6.62 18.36 -11.46
N LEU A 111 -5.84 17.38 -11.92
CA LEU A 111 -4.98 17.58 -13.08
C LEU A 111 -5.80 17.66 -14.38
N GLU A 112 -6.91 16.92 -14.48
CA GLU A 112 -7.82 16.98 -15.63
C GLU A 112 -8.47 18.35 -15.76
N VAL A 113 -8.90 18.98 -14.65
CA VAL A 113 -9.36 20.39 -14.63
C VAL A 113 -8.23 21.32 -15.06
N ALA A 114 -7.02 21.15 -14.51
CA ALA A 114 -5.89 22.00 -14.89
C ALA A 114 -5.53 21.87 -16.38
N MET A 115 -5.59 20.65 -16.95
CA MET A 115 -5.32 20.41 -18.38
C MET A 115 -6.44 20.94 -19.30
N ALA A 116 -7.64 21.15 -18.78
CA ALA A 116 -8.75 21.82 -19.48
C ALA A 116 -8.67 23.35 -19.37
N CYS A 117 -7.85 23.92 -18.50
CA CYS A 117 -7.48 25.33 -18.56
C CYS A 117 -6.54 25.56 -19.77
N HIS A 118 -6.53 26.79 -20.31
CA HIS A 118 -5.66 27.14 -21.41
C HIS A 118 -4.18 27.04 -21.03
N TYR A 119 -3.84 27.45 -19.80
CA TYR A 119 -2.48 27.45 -19.27
C TYR A 119 -2.42 26.98 -17.82
N ARG A 120 -1.24 26.60 -17.37
CA ARG A 120 -0.93 26.12 -16.02
C ARG A 120 0.34 26.74 -15.51
N VAL A 121 0.26 27.42 -14.37
CA VAL A 121 1.44 27.87 -13.63
C VAL A 121 1.53 27.13 -12.31
N ALA A 122 2.74 26.90 -11.79
CA ALA A 122 2.91 26.11 -10.57
C ALA A 122 4.02 26.67 -9.67
N VAL A 123 3.92 26.45 -8.36
CA VAL A 123 5.06 26.65 -7.45
C VAL A 123 6.05 25.48 -7.58
N LYS A 124 7.30 25.72 -7.18
CA LYS A 124 8.43 24.79 -7.36
C LYS A 124 8.23 23.41 -6.70
N ASP A 125 7.56 23.39 -5.55
CA ASP A 125 7.31 22.17 -4.75
C ASP A 125 5.99 21.46 -5.09
N ALA A 126 5.20 22.00 -6.04
CA ALA A 126 3.97 21.37 -6.50
C ALA A 126 4.23 20.02 -7.18
N LYS A 127 3.22 19.15 -7.10
CA LYS A 127 3.20 17.83 -7.72
C LYS A 127 1.94 17.64 -8.55
N VAL A 128 2.09 17.01 -9.70
CA VAL A 128 0.96 16.67 -10.58
C VAL A 128 0.97 15.18 -10.89
N GLY A 129 -0.21 14.56 -11.10
CA GLY A 129 -0.27 13.11 -11.36
C GLY A 129 -1.66 12.60 -11.73
N GLN A 130 -1.68 11.37 -12.27
CA GLN A 130 -2.91 10.61 -12.57
C GLN A 130 -2.90 9.30 -11.76
N PRO A 131 -3.26 9.35 -10.44
CA PRO A 131 -3.15 8.20 -9.55
C PRO A 131 -4.35 7.24 -9.60
N GLU A 132 -5.28 7.41 -10.54
CA GLU A 132 -6.54 6.67 -10.65
C GLU A 132 -6.36 5.16 -10.66
N VAL A 133 -5.28 4.67 -11.27
CA VAL A 133 -4.95 3.25 -11.33
C VAL A 133 -4.76 2.62 -9.94
N LEU A 134 -4.37 3.41 -8.94
CA LEU A 134 -4.26 2.96 -7.55
C LEU A 134 -5.63 2.67 -6.91
N LEU A 135 -6.73 3.12 -7.55
CA LEU A 135 -8.11 2.85 -7.19
C LEU A 135 -8.80 1.87 -8.16
N GLY A 136 -8.04 1.24 -9.08
CA GLY A 136 -8.55 0.31 -10.09
C GLY A 136 -9.44 0.97 -11.13
N ILE A 137 -9.24 2.25 -11.38
CA ILE A 137 -9.89 3.01 -12.44
C ILE A 137 -8.84 3.70 -13.30
N ILE A 138 -9.25 4.30 -14.40
CA ILE A 138 -8.39 5.13 -15.25
C ILE A 138 -8.82 6.60 -15.12
N PRO A 139 -8.04 7.59 -15.59
CA PRO A 139 -8.53 8.95 -15.76
C PRO A 139 -9.80 8.95 -16.60
N GLY A 140 -10.87 9.60 -16.12
CA GLY A 140 -12.20 9.49 -16.73
C GLY A 140 -12.80 10.83 -17.15
N ALA A 141 -11.99 11.90 -17.11
CA ALA A 141 -12.40 13.26 -17.51
C ALA A 141 -11.45 13.86 -18.57
N GLY A 142 -10.90 13.01 -19.45
CA GLY A 142 -10.03 13.41 -20.55
C GLY A 142 -8.55 13.38 -20.22
N GLY A 143 -8.14 12.81 -19.08
CA GLY A 143 -6.74 12.72 -18.68
C GLY A 143 -5.90 11.88 -19.63
N THR A 144 -6.41 10.72 -20.09
CA THR A 144 -5.73 9.87 -21.07
C THR A 144 -5.65 10.50 -22.47
N GLN A 145 -6.41 11.58 -22.70
CA GLN A 145 -6.43 12.27 -24.00
C GLN A 145 -5.65 13.59 -24.00
N ARG A 146 -5.74 14.39 -22.90
CA ARG A 146 -5.03 15.67 -22.81
C ARG A 146 -3.56 15.49 -22.45
N LEU A 147 -3.24 14.55 -21.57
CA LEU A 147 -1.85 14.35 -21.12
C LEU A 147 -0.89 13.96 -22.25
N PRO A 148 -1.23 13.02 -23.17
CA PRO A 148 -0.36 12.72 -24.33
C PRO A 148 -0.13 13.92 -25.25
N ARG A 149 -1.09 14.85 -25.35
CA ARG A 149 -0.99 16.06 -26.17
C ARG A 149 -0.07 17.13 -25.56
N LEU A 150 0.08 17.12 -24.25
CA LEU A 150 0.98 18.03 -23.53
C LEU A 150 2.38 17.43 -23.34
N ALA A 151 2.48 16.18 -22.94
CA ALA A 151 3.71 15.56 -22.44
C ALA A 151 4.23 14.40 -23.31
N GLY A 152 3.53 14.08 -24.40
CA GLY A 152 3.82 12.90 -25.20
C GLY A 152 3.32 11.59 -24.57
N ALA A 153 3.13 10.57 -25.40
CA ALA A 153 2.59 9.29 -24.99
C ALA A 153 3.43 8.55 -23.94
N PRO A 154 4.78 8.52 -24.00
CA PRO A 154 5.57 7.76 -23.01
C PRO A 154 5.35 8.22 -21.57
N LEU A 155 5.36 9.52 -21.30
CA LEU A 155 5.13 10.04 -19.94
C LEU A 155 3.66 9.89 -19.53
N ALA A 156 2.71 10.05 -20.45
CA ALA A 156 1.30 9.81 -20.20
C ALA A 156 1.03 8.36 -19.78
N ILE A 157 1.63 7.40 -20.48
CA ILE A 157 1.56 5.97 -20.13
C ILE A 157 2.14 5.74 -18.73
N GLU A 158 3.36 6.25 -18.45
CA GLU A 158 3.99 6.13 -17.13
C GLU A 158 3.04 6.63 -16.03
N MET A 159 2.55 7.87 -16.15
CA MET A 159 1.71 8.49 -15.12
C MET A 159 0.36 7.78 -14.93
N CYS A 160 -0.28 7.31 -16.01
CA CYS A 160 -1.58 6.66 -15.95
C CYS A 160 -1.50 5.17 -15.56
N THR A 161 -0.34 4.51 -15.64
CA THR A 161 -0.20 3.08 -15.33
C THR A 161 0.43 2.81 -13.97
N ASP A 162 1.30 3.69 -13.46
CA ASP A 162 1.93 3.53 -12.14
C ASP A 162 1.34 4.45 -11.05
N GLY A 163 0.62 5.50 -11.46
CA GLY A 163 -0.05 6.45 -10.58
C GLY A 163 0.89 7.34 -9.76
N LYS A 164 2.20 7.37 -10.10
CA LYS A 164 3.16 8.18 -9.36
C LYS A 164 3.12 9.65 -9.80
N PRO A 165 3.15 10.59 -8.85
CA PRO A 165 3.21 11.99 -9.19
C PRO A 165 4.58 12.40 -9.72
N VAL A 166 4.61 13.42 -10.58
CA VAL A 166 5.82 14.09 -11.04
C VAL A 166 5.96 15.47 -10.39
N SER A 167 7.20 15.94 -10.21
CA SER A 167 7.48 17.28 -9.68
C SER A 167 7.10 18.37 -10.68
N ALA A 168 6.84 19.58 -10.19
CA ALA A 168 6.59 20.75 -11.03
C ALA A 168 7.70 20.98 -12.08
N SER A 169 8.98 20.75 -11.71
CA SER A 169 10.10 20.87 -12.64
C SER A 169 10.04 19.83 -13.78
N LYS A 170 9.75 18.55 -13.48
CA LYS A 170 9.55 17.51 -14.51
C LYS A 170 8.33 17.83 -15.37
N ALA A 171 7.23 18.29 -14.76
CA ALA A 171 6.02 18.70 -15.45
C ALA A 171 6.23 19.89 -16.37
N ARG A 172 7.04 20.89 -15.96
CA ARG A 172 7.43 22.03 -16.78
C ARG A 172 8.26 21.59 -17.99
N ALA A 173 9.27 20.74 -17.77
CA ALA A 173 10.11 20.24 -18.84
C ALA A 173 9.31 19.40 -19.86
N ALA A 174 8.25 18.72 -19.43
CA ALA A 174 7.37 17.89 -20.24
C ALA A 174 6.22 18.70 -20.91
N GLY A 175 6.04 19.97 -20.64
CA GLY A 175 4.96 20.79 -21.21
C GLY A 175 3.60 20.68 -20.50
N ILE A 176 3.53 19.94 -19.38
CA ILE A 176 2.31 19.88 -18.55
C ILE A 176 2.07 21.22 -17.84
N VAL A 177 3.13 21.83 -17.33
CA VAL A 177 3.12 23.15 -16.69
C VAL A 177 3.82 24.16 -17.62
N ASP A 178 3.25 25.35 -17.75
CA ASP A 178 3.77 26.39 -18.65
C ASP A 178 4.85 27.25 -17.99
N GLU A 179 4.71 27.50 -16.67
CA GLU A 179 5.67 28.35 -15.93
C GLU A 179 5.76 27.92 -14.45
N ILE A 180 6.96 28.04 -13.89
CA ILE A 180 7.18 27.94 -12.44
C ILE A 180 7.21 29.35 -11.88
N VAL A 181 6.29 29.64 -10.95
CA VAL A 181 6.19 30.94 -10.28
C VAL A 181 7.10 30.92 -9.05
N ASP A 182 8.02 31.89 -9.01
CA ASP A 182 8.82 32.19 -7.83
C ASP A 182 8.11 33.25 -6.98
N GLY A 183 7.91 32.98 -5.69
CA GLY A 183 7.22 33.89 -4.76
C GLY A 183 5.70 33.61 -4.66
N ASP A 184 4.89 34.67 -4.61
CA ASP A 184 3.43 34.54 -4.42
C ASP A 184 2.73 34.00 -5.66
N LEU A 185 2.14 32.82 -5.55
CA LEU A 185 1.47 32.15 -6.66
C LEU A 185 0.28 32.93 -7.20
N ARG A 186 -0.51 33.55 -6.33
CA ARG A 186 -1.69 34.33 -6.74
C ARG A 186 -1.29 35.52 -7.63
N SER A 187 -0.32 36.29 -7.19
CA SER A 187 0.22 37.44 -7.95
C SER A 187 0.86 36.97 -9.27
N GLY A 188 1.63 35.89 -9.25
CA GLY A 188 2.24 35.34 -10.45
C GLY A 188 1.19 34.84 -11.46
N ALA A 189 0.14 34.17 -11.00
CA ALA A 189 -0.95 33.69 -11.86
C ALA A 189 -1.74 34.84 -12.48
N VAL A 190 -2.01 35.90 -11.71
CA VAL A 190 -2.66 37.13 -12.22
C VAL A 190 -1.79 37.81 -13.29
N ALA A 191 -0.49 37.96 -13.04
CA ALA A 191 0.43 38.54 -14.01
C ALA A 191 0.52 37.69 -15.30
N PHE A 192 0.63 36.39 -15.17
CA PHE A 192 0.66 35.45 -16.31
C PHE A 192 -0.64 35.51 -17.12
N ALA A 193 -1.81 35.46 -16.45
CA ALA A 193 -3.11 35.49 -17.09
C ALA A 193 -3.32 36.80 -17.87
N LYS A 194 -2.91 37.93 -17.29
CA LYS A 194 -2.94 39.26 -17.91
C LYS A 194 -2.05 39.33 -19.17
N ALA A 195 -0.86 38.74 -19.11
CA ALA A 195 0.03 38.69 -20.28
C ALA A 195 -0.58 37.87 -21.42
N ARG A 196 -1.27 36.73 -21.12
CA ARG A 196 -1.97 35.90 -22.12
C ARG A 196 -3.18 36.67 -22.72
N ALA A 197 -3.92 37.42 -21.92
CA ALA A 197 -5.00 38.26 -22.43
C ALA A 197 -4.48 39.34 -23.38
N ALA A 198 -3.41 40.03 -23.01
CA ALA A 198 -2.79 41.05 -23.86
C ALA A 198 -2.27 40.48 -25.19
N ALA A 199 -1.78 39.21 -25.19
CA ALA A 199 -1.34 38.50 -26.41
C ALA A 199 -2.50 37.95 -27.23
N GLY A 200 -3.71 37.92 -26.74
CA GLY A 200 -4.87 37.30 -27.40
C GLY A 200 -4.80 35.80 -27.51
N GLU A 201 -3.99 35.15 -26.67
CA GLU A 201 -3.67 33.71 -26.76
C GLU A 201 -4.58 32.84 -25.89
N ARG A 202 -5.10 31.78 -26.49
CA ARG A 202 -5.92 30.76 -25.81
C ARG A 202 -5.62 29.41 -26.43
N ARG A 203 -4.88 28.57 -25.71
CA ARG A 203 -4.52 27.24 -26.19
C ARG A 203 -5.52 26.20 -25.65
N LYS A 204 -6.29 25.58 -26.52
CA LYS A 204 -7.14 24.44 -26.18
C LYS A 204 -6.36 23.14 -26.30
N THR A 205 -6.14 22.45 -25.18
CA THR A 205 -5.35 21.22 -25.16
C THR A 205 -5.94 20.13 -26.08
N ARG A 206 -7.27 20.04 -26.18
CA ARG A 206 -7.95 19.06 -27.05
C ARG A 206 -7.68 19.29 -28.55
N GLU A 207 -7.37 20.52 -28.95
CA GLU A 207 -7.10 20.90 -30.34
C GLU A 207 -5.62 20.80 -30.72
N VAL A 208 -4.73 20.51 -29.74
CA VAL A 208 -3.32 20.32 -30.00
C VAL A 208 -3.13 19.07 -30.89
N ALA A 209 -2.64 19.28 -32.08
CA ALA A 209 -2.34 18.20 -33.03
C ALA A 209 -1.10 17.43 -32.57
N ILE A 210 -1.16 16.11 -32.67
CA ILE A 210 0.00 15.22 -32.50
C ILE A 210 0.53 14.90 -33.90
N ALA A 211 1.81 15.16 -34.15
CA ALA A 211 2.41 14.90 -35.45
C ALA A 211 2.41 13.39 -35.79
N ALA A 212 2.34 13.03 -37.05
CA ALA A 212 2.18 11.63 -37.47
C ALA A 212 3.31 10.71 -37.01
N ASP A 213 4.55 11.20 -36.96
CA ASP A 213 5.70 10.49 -36.41
C ASP A 213 5.58 10.28 -34.88
N GLN A 214 5.05 11.27 -34.15
CA GLN A 214 4.76 11.17 -32.72
C GLN A 214 3.61 10.19 -32.44
N VAL A 215 2.59 10.15 -33.30
CA VAL A 215 1.50 9.14 -33.24
C VAL A 215 2.08 7.75 -33.40
N ALA A 216 2.91 7.51 -34.42
CA ALA A 216 3.53 6.20 -34.66
C ALA A 216 4.42 5.77 -33.50
N ALA A 217 5.29 6.66 -33.00
CA ALA A 217 6.13 6.41 -31.83
C ALA A 217 5.31 6.15 -30.55
N GLY A 218 4.23 6.92 -30.35
CA GLY A 218 3.33 6.77 -29.19
C GLY A 218 2.62 5.42 -29.21
N ARG A 219 2.13 4.97 -30.35
CA ARG A 219 1.49 3.64 -30.47
C ARG A 219 2.49 2.49 -30.26
N ALA A 220 3.73 2.64 -30.73
CA ALA A 220 4.79 1.68 -30.42
C ALA A 220 5.09 1.63 -28.91
N ALA A 221 5.10 2.79 -28.24
CA ALA A 221 5.24 2.86 -26.77
C ALA A 221 4.06 2.19 -26.05
N CYS A 222 2.82 2.37 -26.52
CA CYS A 222 1.64 1.66 -25.99
C CYS A 222 1.79 0.13 -26.11
N ALA A 223 2.22 -0.37 -27.26
CA ALA A 223 2.45 -1.81 -27.47
C ALA A 223 3.51 -2.37 -26.52
N THR A 224 4.63 -1.65 -26.37
CA THR A 224 5.71 -2.02 -25.43
C THR A 224 5.24 -2.02 -23.99
N ALA A 225 4.55 -0.96 -23.58
CA ALA A 225 4.02 -0.83 -22.22
C ALA A 225 2.95 -1.91 -21.91
N ARG A 226 2.07 -2.22 -22.87
CA ARG A 226 1.08 -3.30 -22.75
C ARG A 226 1.75 -4.64 -22.45
N ALA A 227 2.81 -4.99 -23.19
CA ALA A 227 3.57 -6.22 -22.96
C ALA A 227 4.30 -6.23 -21.61
N ALA A 228 4.82 -5.10 -21.14
CA ALA A 228 5.48 -4.96 -19.85
C ALA A 228 4.48 -5.04 -18.69
N VAL A 229 3.37 -4.30 -18.80
CA VAL A 229 2.31 -4.25 -17.78
C VAL A 229 1.63 -5.61 -17.64
N ALA A 230 1.35 -6.33 -18.73
CA ALA A 230 0.76 -7.67 -18.68
C ALA A 230 1.56 -8.64 -17.81
N LYS A 231 2.89 -8.50 -17.76
CA LYS A 231 3.77 -9.33 -16.91
C LYS A 231 3.75 -8.90 -15.43
N THR A 232 3.49 -7.64 -15.14
CA THR A 232 3.61 -7.06 -13.79
C THR A 232 2.28 -6.78 -13.11
N ALA A 233 1.21 -6.61 -13.89
CA ALA A 233 -0.14 -6.27 -13.38
C ALA A 233 -0.80 -7.42 -12.60
N ARG A 234 -0.33 -8.66 -12.76
CA ARG A 234 -0.82 -9.84 -12.01
C ARG A 234 -2.34 -9.95 -11.98
N GLY A 235 -2.99 -9.65 -13.10
CA GLY A 235 -4.45 -9.68 -13.25
C GLY A 235 -5.17 -8.35 -13.01
N ALA A 236 -4.47 -7.26 -12.65
CA ALA A 236 -5.06 -5.93 -12.59
C ALA A 236 -5.36 -5.40 -14.00
N ARG A 237 -6.58 -4.87 -14.21
CA ARG A 237 -7.09 -4.43 -15.51
C ARG A 237 -6.86 -2.94 -15.79
N ALA A 238 -6.95 -2.09 -14.77
CA ALA A 238 -6.92 -0.64 -14.94
C ALA A 238 -5.65 -0.13 -15.66
N PRO A 239 -4.42 -0.63 -15.39
CA PRO A 239 -3.24 -0.19 -16.13
C PRO A 239 -3.29 -0.49 -17.63
N LEU A 240 -3.86 -1.63 -18.03
CA LEU A 240 -4.05 -1.99 -19.44
C LEU A 240 -5.12 -1.11 -20.10
N ALA A 241 -6.24 -0.88 -19.40
CA ALA A 241 -7.30 0.01 -19.85
C ALA A 241 -6.80 1.45 -20.08
N ALA A 242 -5.91 1.96 -19.22
CA ALA A 242 -5.31 3.28 -19.42
C ALA A 242 -4.46 3.34 -20.71
N ILE A 243 -3.69 2.30 -21.01
CA ILE A 243 -2.91 2.21 -22.26
C ILE A 243 -3.86 2.14 -23.46
N ASP A 244 -4.94 1.37 -23.37
CA ASP A 244 -5.90 1.22 -24.47
C ASP A 244 -6.65 2.54 -24.75
N ALA A 245 -6.97 3.33 -23.72
CA ALA A 245 -7.57 4.66 -23.89
C ALA A 245 -6.60 5.66 -24.57
N ILE A 246 -5.32 5.65 -24.17
CA ILE A 246 -4.28 6.47 -24.79
C ILE A 246 -4.07 6.08 -26.26
N ASP A 247 -3.92 4.79 -26.54
CA ASP A 247 -3.72 4.26 -27.92
C ASP A 247 -4.90 4.62 -28.84
N ALA A 248 -6.13 4.50 -28.35
CA ALA A 248 -7.33 4.90 -29.08
C ALA A 248 -7.34 6.39 -29.45
N GLY A 249 -6.88 7.26 -28.56
CA GLY A 249 -6.78 8.69 -28.81
C GLY A 249 -5.66 9.08 -29.78
N LEU A 250 -4.56 8.33 -29.78
CA LEU A 250 -3.47 8.47 -30.76
C LEU A 250 -3.92 8.03 -32.15
N GLU A 251 -4.66 6.92 -32.25
CA GLU A 251 -5.10 6.34 -33.52
C GLU A 251 -6.24 7.11 -34.16
N ARG A 252 -7.26 7.50 -33.37
CA ARG A 252 -8.55 7.97 -33.86
C ARG A 252 -8.86 9.42 -33.52
N GLY A 253 -7.95 10.12 -32.85
CA GLY A 253 -8.11 11.51 -32.42
C GLY A 253 -8.83 11.67 -31.08
N PHE A 254 -8.92 12.93 -30.63
CA PHE A 254 -9.38 13.28 -29.29
C PHE A 254 -10.78 12.79 -28.95
N ASP A 255 -11.76 13.02 -29.84
CA ASP A 255 -13.17 12.72 -29.55
C ASP A 255 -13.41 11.21 -29.47
N ALA A 256 -12.90 10.43 -30.44
CA ALA A 256 -13.01 8.97 -30.42
C ALA A 256 -12.23 8.36 -29.23
N GLY A 257 -11.06 8.90 -28.90
CA GLY A 257 -10.31 8.53 -27.71
C GLY A 257 -11.06 8.82 -26.42
N SER A 258 -11.73 9.98 -26.34
CA SER A 258 -12.56 10.35 -25.16
C SER A 258 -13.77 9.44 -24.99
N ILE A 259 -14.38 8.97 -26.08
CA ILE A 259 -15.46 7.97 -26.00
C ILE A 259 -14.89 6.66 -25.43
N ARG A 260 -13.75 6.20 -25.95
CA ARG A 260 -13.11 4.96 -25.48
C ARG A 260 -12.65 5.07 -24.03
N GLU A 261 -12.12 6.20 -23.61
CA GLU A 261 -11.77 6.48 -22.20
C GLU A 261 -12.99 6.28 -21.29
N ARG A 262 -14.13 6.88 -21.64
CA ARG A 262 -15.38 6.77 -20.86
C ARG A 262 -15.90 5.34 -20.75
N GLU A 263 -15.84 4.57 -21.84
CA GLU A 263 -16.22 3.14 -21.85
C GLU A 263 -15.33 2.35 -20.88
N LEU A 264 -14.01 2.47 -21.02
CA LEU A 264 -13.05 1.77 -20.18
C LEU A 264 -13.10 2.21 -18.72
N PHE A 265 -13.31 3.50 -18.46
CA PHE A 265 -13.52 4.03 -17.12
C PHE A 265 -14.78 3.42 -16.49
N ALA A 266 -15.89 3.35 -17.24
CA ALA A 266 -17.14 2.79 -16.76
C ALA A 266 -17.02 1.30 -16.41
N GLU A 267 -16.34 0.52 -17.26
CA GLU A 267 -16.03 -0.88 -16.97
C GLU A 267 -15.17 -1.04 -15.70
N CYS A 268 -14.15 -0.17 -15.54
CA CYS A 268 -13.26 -0.21 -14.39
C CYS A 268 -14.00 0.14 -13.09
N VAL A 269 -14.77 1.22 -13.05
CA VAL A 269 -15.45 1.72 -11.82
C VAL A 269 -16.35 0.68 -11.16
N VAL A 270 -17.06 -0.11 -11.93
CA VAL A 270 -18.00 -1.12 -11.39
C VAL A 270 -17.33 -2.46 -11.12
N SER A 271 -16.06 -2.63 -11.53
CA SER A 271 -15.32 -3.88 -11.38
C SER A 271 -15.04 -4.24 -9.92
N ASN A 272 -14.85 -5.54 -9.65
CA ASN A 272 -14.41 -6.01 -8.34
C ASN A 272 -13.00 -5.50 -7.99
N GLU A 273 -12.13 -5.30 -8.99
CA GLU A 273 -10.81 -4.68 -8.82
C GLU A 273 -10.92 -3.27 -8.21
N SER A 274 -11.75 -2.41 -8.81
CA SER A 274 -11.94 -1.05 -8.30
C SER A 274 -12.61 -1.04 -6.92
N LYS A 275 -13.59 -1.91 -6.69
CA LYS A 275 -14.18 -2.06 -5.35
C LYS A 275 -13.14 -2.46 -4.32
N ALA A 276 -12.27 -3.42 -4.64
CA ALA A 276 -11.20 -3.91 -3.79
C ALA A 276 -10.14 -2.83 -3.47
N LEU A 277 -9.68 -2.09 -4.48
CA LEU A 277 -8.68 -1.05 -4.30
C LEU A 277 -9.23 0.17 -3.56
N ARG A 278 -10.49 0.56 -3.81
CA ARG A 278 -11.18 1.58 -3.02
C ARG A 278 -11.39 1.14 -1.57
N HIS A 279 -11.76 -0.14 -1.36
CA HIS A 279 -11.85 -0.71 -0.02
C HIS A 279 -10.52 -0.53 0.72
N LEU A 280 -9.41 -0.98 0.14
CA LEU A 280 -8.08 -0.83 0.76
C LEU A 280 -7.70 0.63 1.02
N PHE A 281 -8.04 1.54 0.09
CA PHE A 281 -7.80 2.97 0.28
C PHE A 281 -8.47 3.52 1.54
N PHE A 282 -9.70 3.09 1.84
CA PHE A 282 -10.38 3.48 3.08
C PHE A 282 -9.87 2.69 4.28
N ALA A 283 -9.65 1.37 4.14
CA ALA A 283 -9.15 0.52 5.22
C ALA A 283 -7.79 0.99 5.76
N GLU A 284 -6.86 1.43 4.91
CA GLU A 284 -5.57 2.00 5.33
C GLU A 284 -5.74 3.25 6.22
N ARG A 285 -6.76 4.08 5.93
CA ARG A 285 -7.05 5.28 6.74
C ARG A 285 -7.71 4.92 8.06
N GLU A 286 -8.62 3.95 8.04
CA GLU A 286 -9.30 3.46 9.23
C GLU A 286 -8.36 2.67 10.16
N ALA A 287 -7.43 1.88 9.62
CA ALA A 287 -6.45 1.11 10.40
C ALA A 287 -5.60 1.99 11.36
N ALA A 288 -5.42 3.25 10.99
CA ALA A 288 -4.72 4.22 11.83
C ALA A 288 -5.60 4.87 12.92
N LYS A 289 -6.90 4.56 12.95
CA LYS A 289 -7.86 5.06 13.95
C LYS A 289 -8.16 3.93 14.94
N VAL A 290 -7.75 4.11 16.16
CA VAL A 290 -7.97 3.14 17.25
C VAL A 290 -9.16 3.63 18.06
N PRO A 291 -10.29 2.87 18.15
CA PRO A 291 -11.55 3.38 18.71
C PRO A 291 -11.45 3.89 20.15
N ASP A 292 -10.65 3.22 20.98
CA ASP A 292 -10.45 3.58 22.38
C ASP A 292 -9.29 4.56 22.64
N VAL A 293 -8.66 5.09 21.56
CA VAL A 293 -7.58 6.09 21.63
C VAL A 293 -8.07 7.39 20.98
N PRO A 294 -8.51 8.39 21.77
CA PRO A 294 -8.97 9.68 21.27
C PRO A 294 -7.95 10.39 20.38
N LYS A 295 -8.43 11.20 19.43
CA LYS A 295 -7.55 11.94 18.49
C LYS A 295 -6.63 12.96 19.16
N ASP A 296 -7.04 13.48 20.31
CA ASP A 296 -6.32 14.44 21.15
C ASP A 296 -5.41 13.77 22.19
N THR A 297 -5.31 12.43 22.17
CA THR A 297 -4.37 11.70 23.04
C THR A 297 -2.95 12.25 22.84
N PRO A 298 -2.25 12.65 23.92
CA PRO A 298 -0.89 13.15 23.85
C PRO A 298 0.05 12.14 23.20
N VAL A 299 0.97 12.64 22.38
CA VAL A 299 1.96 11.82 21.69
C VAL A 299 3.37 12.27 22.04
N VAL A 300 4.27 11.34 22.22
CA VAL A 300 5.69 11.63 22.39
C VAL A 300 6.25 12.07 21.02
N ASP A 301 6.98 13.17 21.00
CA ASP A 301 7.71 13.60 19.82
C ASP A 301 9.02 12.81 19.72
N ILE A 302 9.08 11.87 18.79
CA ILE A 302 10.26 10.99 18.61
C ILE A 302 11.34 11.74 17.84
N ARG A 303 12.30 12.30 18.54
CA ARG A 303 13.43 13.03 17.99
C ARG A 303 14.70 12.19 17.88
N ARG A 304 14.86 11.20 18.76
CA ARG A 304 15.97 10.25 18.77
C ARG A 304 15.47 8.85 19.07
N ALA A 305 16.01 7.86 18.37
CA ALA A 305 15.67 6.46 18.54
C ALA A 305 16.90 5.63 18.90
N ALA A 306 16.68 4.45 19.48
CA ALA A 306 17.70 3.42 19.57
C ALA A 306 17.16 2.10 19.01
N VAL A 307 18.04 1.28 18.47
CA VAL A 307 17.75 -0.10 18.04
C VAL A 307 18.78 -1.02 18.69
N VAL A 308 18.28 -2.06 19.37
CA VAL A 308 19.11 -3.09 20.02
C VAL A 308 19.12 -4.33 19.15
N GLY A 309 20.29 -4.68 18.61
CA GLY A 309 20.50 -5.71 17.59
C GLY A 309 20.71 -5.09 16.20
N ALA A 310 21.87 -5.36 15.58
CA ALA A 310 22.22 -4.87 14.24
C ALA A 310 22.08 -5.96 13.15
N GLY A 311 21.33 -7.03 13.42
CA GLY A 311 21.01 -8.06 12.44
C GLY A 311 20.12 -7.56 11.29
N THR A 312 19.61 -8.47 10.46
CA THR A 312 18.79 -8.13 9.28
C THR A 312 17.61 -7.23 9.64
N MET A 313 16.89 -7.54 10.73
CA MET A 313 15.74 -6.73 11.14
C MET A 313 16.15 -5.41 11.77
N GLY A 314 17.05 -5.42 12.77
CA GLY A 314 17.48 -4.20 13.44
C GLY A 314 18.17 -3.21 12.51
N GLY A 315 19.03 -3.68 11.59
CA GLY A 315 19.61 -2.85 10.55
C GLY A 315 18.56 -2.19 9.65
N GLY A 316 17.55 -2.96 9.20
CA GLY A 316 16.46 -2.43 8.40
C GLY A 316 15.54 -1.45 9.16
N ILE A 317 15.34 -1.68 10.46
CA ILE A 317 14.61 -0.76 11.35
C ILE A 317 15.38 0.55 11.51
N ALA A 318 16.70 0.49 11.79
CA ALA A 318 17.57 1.67 11.87
C ALA A 318 17.54 2.49 10.56
N MET A 319 17.60 1.82 9.40
CA MET A 319 17.41 2.47 8.09
C MET A 319 16.06 3.17 7.97
N SER A 320 14.97 2.59 8.48
CA SER A 320 13.63 3.21 8.42
C SER A 320 13.58 4.51 9.22
N TYR A 321 14.21 4.58 10.38
CA TYR A 321 14.33 5.80 11.18
C TYR A 321 15.23 6.84 10.50
N ALA A 322 16.41 6.44 10.05
CA ALA A 322 17.36 7.33 9.39
C ALA A 322 16.76 7.95 8.10
N ASN A 323 16.02 7.17 7.30
CA ASN A 323 15.30 7.66 6.13
C ASN A 323 14.22 8.70 6.46
N ALA A 324 13.68 8.68 7.67
CA ALA A 324 12.73 9.67 8.18
C ALA A 324 13.41 10.86 8.89
N GLY A 325 14.75 10.96 8.82
CA GLY A 325 15.52 12.02 9.45
C GLY A 325 15.62 11.90 10.98
N VAL A 326 15.43 10.71 11.54
CA VAL A 326 15.52 10.45 12.99
C VAL A 326 16.89 9.85 13.29
N PRO A 327 17.74 10.51 14.12
CA PRO A 327 18.99 9.94 14.61
C PRO A 327 18.78 8.65 15.40
N VAL A 328 19.63 7.64 15.17
CA VAL A 328 19.49 6.29 15.71
C VAL A 328 20.78 5.84 16.36
N LEU A 329 20.72 5.43 17.63
CA LEU A 329 21.76 4.61 18.26
C LEU A 329 21.54 3.15 17.85
N LEU A 330 22.50 2.56 17.16
CA LEU A 330 22.46 1.14 16.77
C LEU A 330 23.39 0.34 17.66
N LYS A 331 22.80 -0.43 18.59
CA LYS A 331 23.54 -1.20 19.58
C LYS A 331 23.66 -2.66 19.19
N GLU A 332 24.85 -3.21 19.37
CA GLU A 332 25.13 -4.65 19.31
C GLU A 332 25.93 -5.14 20.53
N VAL A 333 26.03 -6.48 20.66
CA VAL A 333 26.72 -7.12 21.78
C VAL A 333 28.25 -6.96 21.67
N ASP A 334 28.79 -6.95 20.44
CA ASP A 334 30.20 -6.82 20.16
C ASP A 334 30.48 -6.05 18.86
N ASP A 335 31.70 -5.53 18.71
CA ASP A 335 32.12 -4.75 17.54
C ASP A 335 32.04 -5.56 16.23
N ALA A 336 32.37 -6.84 16.24
CA ALA A 336 32.34 -7.64 15.02
C ALA A 336 30.93 -7.81 14.46
N ALA A 337 29.95 -8.03 15.33
CA ALA A 337 28.54 -8.08 14.94
C ALA A 337 28.05 -6.70 14.48
N LEU A 338 28.44 -5.64 15.17
CA LEU A 338 28.12 -4.25 14.82
C LEU A 338 28.65 -3.88 13.43
N GLN A 339 29.92 -4.17 13.15
CA GLN A 339 30.53 -3.88 11.84
C GLN A 339 29.84 -4.67 10.70
N ARG A 340 29.46 -5.93 10.92
CA ARG A 340 28.68 -6.70 9.94
C ARG A 340 27.31 -6.06 9.66
N GLY A 341 26.64 -5.57 10.70
CA GLY A 341 25.38 -4.85 10.58
C GLY A 341 25.51 -3.57 9.76
N LEU A 342 26.50 -2.74 10.08
CA LEU A 342 26.79 -1.50 9.35
C LEU A 342 27.17 -1.74 7.89
N ALA A 343 27.97 -2.77 7.61
CA ALA A 343 28.31 -3.15 6.24
C ALA A 343 27.06 -3.55 5.43
N THR A 344 26.10 -4.25 6.06
CA THR A 344 24.82 -4.61 5.43
C THR A 344 23.97 -3.37 5.14
N ILE A 345 23.87 -2.43 6.08
CA ILE A 345 23.15 -1.17 5.89
C ILE A 345 23.76 -0.38 4.73
N ARG A 346 25.08 -0.21 4.72
CA ARG A 346 25.82 0.49 3.66
C ARG A 346 25.54 -0.14 2.29
N LYS A 347 25.66 -1.45 2.17
CA LYS A 347 25.36 -2.19 0.94
C LYS A 347 23.93 -1.97 0.45
N ASN A 348 22.95 -1.93 1.34
CA ASN A 348 21.55 -1.67 0.97
C ASN A 348 21.35 -0.26 0.39
N TYR A 349 22.04 0.74 0.95
CA TYR A 349 22.01 2.10 0.40
C TYR A 349 22.77 2.20 -0.93
N GLU A 350 23.92 1.52 -1.08
CA GLU A 350 24.65 1.45 -2.35
C GLU A 350 23.78 0.88 -3.48
N VAL A 351 23.02 -0.18 -3.20
CA VAL A 351 22.02 -0.72 -4.14
C VAL A 351 20.93 0.31 -4.46
N THR A 352 20.55 1.15 -3.51
CA THR A 352 19.55 2.21 -3.73
C THR A 352 20.12 3.32 -4.63
N MET A 353 21.40 3.70 -4.41
CA MET A 353 22.12 4.65 -5.27
C MET A 353 22.32 4.13 -6.69
N SER A 354 22.72 2.86 -6.85
CA SER A 354 22.92 2.26 -8.18
C SER A 354 21.64 2.24 -9.05
N LYS A 355 20.47 2.30 -8.39
CA LYS A 355 19.16 2.43 -9.05
C LYS A 355 18.73 3.89 -9.27
N GLY A 356 19.59 4.86 -9.00
CA GLY A 356 19.29 6.29 -9.15
C GLY A 356 18.23 6.84 -8.19
N LYS A 357 17.94 6.13 -7.08
CA LYS A 357 16.91 6.51 -6.10
C LYS A 357 17.45 7.30 -4.91
N MET A 358 18.75 7.49 -4.83
CA MET A 358 19.44 8.23 -3.78
C MET A 358 20.72 8.83 -4.36
N THR A 359 21.04 10.08 -4.02
CA THR A 359 22.30 10.71 -4.37
C THR A 359 23.40 10.34 -3.37
N ALA A 360 24.68 10.52 -3.72
CA ALA A 360 25.80 10.29 -2.80
C ALA A 360 25.72 11.22 -1.57
N GLU A 361 25.30 12.47 -1.74
CA GLU A 361 25.10 13.41 -0.64
C GLU A 361 23.99 12.94 0.33
N GLN A 362 22.85 12.46 -0.22
CA GLN A 362 21.78 11.88 0.59
C GLN A 362 22.22 10.63 1.34
N PHE A 363 23.05 9.79 0.70
CA PHE A 363 23.62 8.60 1.33
C PHE A 363 24.46 8.98 2.55
N GLU A 364 25.43 9.90 2.40
CA GLU A 364 26.30 10.30 3.52
C GLU A 364 25.50 10.96 4.65
N LYS A 365 24.55 11.84 4.33
CA LYS A 365 23.66 12.45 5.33
C LYS A 365 22.84 11.41 6.09
N THR A 366 22.31 10.40 5.40
CA THR A 366 21.47 9.36 6.01
C THR A 366 22.32 8.41 6.87
N MET A 367 23.50 8.01 6.38
CA MET A 367 24.43 7.18 7.16
C MET A 367 24.92 7.87 8.43
N ALA A 368 25.15 9.19 8.38
CA ALA A 368 25.56 9.98 9.56
C ALA A 368 24.49 10.03 10.67
N LEU A 369 23.24 9.70 10.39
CA LEU A 369 22.19 9.60 11.40
C LEU A 369 22.26 8.29 12.21
N ILE A 370 23.05 7.30 11.79
CA ILE A 370 23.18 6.00 12.47
C ILE A 370 24.48 5.99 13.26
N THR A 371 24.36 6.09 14.58
CA THR A 371 25.51 6.05 15.51
C THR A 371 25.66 4.65 16.09
N PRO A 372 26.76 3.93 15.78
CA PRO A 372 27.00 2.60 16.31
C PRO A 372 27.48 2.65 17.77
N THR A 373 27.06 1.66 18.56
CA THR A 373 27.53 1.49 19.96
C THR A 373 27.47 0.03 20.39
N THR A 374 28.35 -0.35 21.36
CA THR A 374 28.28 -1.64 22.06
C THR A 374 27.79 -1.49 23.49
N SER A 375 27.62 -0.26 23.99
CA SER A 375 27.11 0.06 25.33
C SER A 375 25.70 0.63 25.30
N TYR A 376 25.12 0.87 26.47
CA TYR A 376 23.88 1.60 26.64
C TYR A 376 24.09 3.11 26.89
N ASP A 377 25.26 3.64 26.62
CA ASP A 377 25.54 5.07 26.76
C ASP A 377 24.68 5.89 25.80
N GLY A 378 24.04 6.94 26.31
CA GLY A 378 23.11 7.78 25.55
C GLY A 378 21.68 7.24 25.41
N PHE A 379 21.37 6.07 25.97
CA PHE A 379 20.00 5.55 25.99
C PHE A 379 19.05 6.36 26.89
N ASP A 380 19.59 7.10 27.84
CA ASP A 380 18.87 8.11 28.63
C ASP A 380 18.40 9.32 27.83
N GLN A 381 18.87 9.48 26.58
CA GLN A 381 18.54 10.59 25.69
C GLN A 381 17.58 10.21 24.55
N VAL A 382 17.16 8.94 24.44
CA VAL A 382 16.27 8.52 23.35
C VAL A 382 14.80 8.55 23.79
N ASP A 383 13.93 8.76 22.80
CA ASP A 383 12.47 8.83 22.99
C ASP A 383 11.81 7.45 22.75
N ILE A 384 12.46 6.59 22.01
CA ILE A 384 12.03 5.22 21.73
C ILE A 384 13.21 4.27 21.58
N VAL A 385 13.06 3.06 22.09
CA VAL A 385 13.98 1.93 21.80
C VAL A 385 13.18 0.84 21.09
N VAL A 386 13.74 0.28 20.00
CA VAL A 386 13.21 -0.94 19.36
C VAL A 386 14.19 -2.08 19.58
N GLU A 387 13.76 -3.10 20.31
CA GLU A 387 14.50 -4.32 20.53
C GLU A 387 14.30 -5.28 19.35
N ALA A 388 15.40 -5.75 18.74
CA ALA A 388 15.45 -6.68 17.62
C ALA A 388 16.52 -7.78 17.82
N VAL A 389 16.65 -8.27 19.06
CA VAL A 389 17.54 -9.38 19.43
C VAL A 389 16.91 -10.74 19.04
N PHE A 390 17.63 -11.84 19.30
CA PHE A 390 17.13 -13.18 19.01
C PHE A 390 15.78 -13.47 19.70
N GLU A 391 14.93 -14.27 19.03
CA GLU A 391 13.59 -14.64 19.47
C GLU A 391 13.67 -15.66 20.63
N ASN A 392 14.00 -15.17 21.81
CA ASN A 392 14.10 -15.94 23.06
C ASN A 392 13.54 -15.14 24.23
N MET A 393 12.60 -15.71 24.97
CA MET A 393 11.86 -15.03 26.03
C MET A 393 12.76 -14.52 27.16
N ASP A 394 13.70 -15.33 27.61
CA ASP A 394 14.59 -14.97 28.75
C ASP A 394 15.54 -13.84 28.34
N LEU A 395 16.09 -13.90 27.13
CA LEU A 395 16.91 -12.81 26.58
C LEU A 395 16.11 -11.51 26.49
N LYS A 396 14.86 -11.57 26.00
CA LYS A 396 14.01 -10.37 25.91
C LYS A 396 13.65 -9.84 27.29
N LYS A 397 13.32 -10.68 28.25
CA LYS A 397 13.10 -10.26 29.66
C LYS A 397 14.34 -9.55 30.23
N ALA A 398 15.52 -10.10 30.05
CA ALA A 398 16.78 -9.48 30.49
C ALA A 398 17.01 -8.13 29.78
N THR A 399 16.82 -8.08 28.46
CA THR A 399 16.95 -6.84 27.69
C THR A 399 15.98 -5.77 28.15
N PHE A 400 14.70 -6.10 28.34
CA PHE A 400 13.68 -5.15 28.78
C PHE A 400 13.90 -4.67 30.22
N ALA A 401 14.39 -5.53 31.13
CA ALA A 401 14.80 -5.12 32.45
C ALA A 401 15.91 -4.06 32.41
N GLU A 402 16.93 -4.26 31.56
CA GLU A 402 17.99 -3.29 31.38
C GLU A 402 17.51 -2.01 30.72
N LEU A 403 16.66 -2.10 29.66
CA LEU A 403 16.05 -0.92 29.02
C LEU A 403 15.21 -0.11 30.02
N GLY A 404 14.50 -0.79 30.89
CA GLY A 404 13.74 -0.15 31.97
C GLY A 404 14.63 0.69 32.91
N ARG A 405 15.88 0.26 33.12
CA ARG A 405 16.86 0.92 33.98
C ARG A 405 17.59 2.08 33.30
N VAL A 406 17.99 1.90 32.04
CA VAL A 406 18.89 2.84 31.33
C VAL A 406 18.19 3.94 30.54
N THR A 407 16.87 3.83 30.32
CA THR A 407 16.11 4.83 29.58
C THR A 407 15.22 5.69 30.50
N ARG A 408 14.87 6.87 30.02
CA ARG A 408 13.93 7.76 30.74
C ARG A 408 12.58 7.09 31.00
N PRO A 409 11.85 7.48 32.07
CA PRO A 409 10.56 6.90 32.41
C PRO A 409 9.48 7.00 31.33
N ASP A 410 9.54 8.00 30.46
CA ASP A 410 8.61 8.29 29.38
C ASP A 410 9.03 7.69 28.03
N CYS A 411 10.23 7.09 27.96
CA CYS A 411 10.73 6.43 26.74
C CYS A 411 9.84 5.25 26.35
N VAL A 412 9.44 5.18 25.08
CA VAL A 412 8.69 4.05 24.54
C VAL A 412 9.64 2.86 24.35
N LEU A 413 9.25 1.69 24.86
CA LEU A 413 10.02 0.45 24.72
C LEU A 413 9.28 -0.49 23.77
N ALA A 414 9.77 -0.63 22.55
CA ALA A 414 9.15 -1.48 21.53
C ALA A 414 9.96 -2.77 21.32
N SER A 415 9.27 -3.88 21.04
CA SER A 415 9.91 -5.13 20.60
C SER A 415 9.51 -5.47 19.18
N ASN A 416 10.48 -5.93 18.37
CA ASN A 416 10.24 -6.49 17.05
C ASN A 416 10.01 -8.01 17.10
N THR A 417 9.58 -8.57 18.23
CA THR A 417 9.19 -9.98 18.30
C THR A 417 8.11 -10.28 17.26
N SER A 418 8.12 -11.48 16.71
CA SER A 418 7.12 -11.95 15.76
C SER A 418 6.08 -12.92 16.36
N THR A 419 6.33 -13.43 17.56
CA THR A 419 5.50 -14.50 18.16
C THR A 419 5.36 -14.44 19.67
N LEU A 420 6.33 -13.85 20.38
CA LEU A 420 6.38 -13.93 21.83
C LEU A 420 5.37 -12.99 22.51
N ASN A 421 4.87 -13.44 23.65
CA ASN A 421 3.92 -12.67 24.46
C ASN A 421 4.57 -11.39 25.03
N ILE A 422 4.10 -10.24 24.56
CA ILE A 422 4.63 -8.92 24.93
C ILE A 422 4.45 -8.66 26.43
N ASP A 423 3.35 -9.08 27.02
CA ASP A 423 3.05 -8.82 28.44
C ASP A 423 4.08 -9.44 29.41
N GLU A 424 4.80 -10.50 28.97
CA GLU A 424 5.78 -11.15 29.81
C GLU A 424 7.07 -10.31 29.99
N PHE A 425 7.64 -9.81 28.89
CA PHE A 425 8.83 -8.97 28.99
C PHE A 425 8.48 -7.49 29.30
N ALA A 426 7.22 -7.07 29.07
CA ALA A 426 6.74 -5.78 29.53
C ALA A 426 6.84 -5.65 31.05
N LYS A 427 6.44 -6.68 31.80
CA LYS A 427 6.59 -6.72 33.27
C LYS A 427 8.04 -6.61 33.70
N ALA A 428 8.96 -7.27 32.98
CA ALA A 428 10.39 -7.22 33.29
C ALA A 428 10.99 -5.81 33.15
N SER A 429 10.42 -4.95 32.30
CA SER A 429 10.87 -3.55 32.17
C SER A 429 10.61 -2.68 33.40
N GLY A 430 9.76 -3.12 34.33
CA GLY A 430 9.27 -2.31 35.45
C GLY A 430 8.29 -1.20 35.07
N ARG A 431 7.98 -1.05 33.78
CA ARG A 431 7.07 -0.02 33.21
C ARG A 431 6.23 -0.58 32.10
N PRO A 432 5.36 -1.58 32.34
CA PRO A 432 4.61 -2.27 31.29
C PRO A 432 3.72 -1.33 30.45
N GLY A 433 3.28 -0.22 31.01
CA GLY A 433 2.53 0.80 30.28
C GLY A 433 3.30 1.51 29.16
N GLN A 434 4.64 1.47 29.18
CA GLN A 434 5.51 2.02 28.13
C GLN A 434 5.94 1.00 27.09
N VAL A 435 5.53 -0.26 27.24
CA VAL A 435 5.94 -1.35 26.35
C VAL A 435 4.88 -1.62 25.29
N ILE A 436 5.34 -1.85 24.04
CA ILE A 436 4.50 -2.13 22.89
C ILE A 436 5.26 -3.04 21.88
N GLY A 437 4.53 -3.79 21.06
CA GLY A 437 5.13 -4.49 19.93
C GLY A 437 5.21 -3.60 18.68
N HIS A 438 6.37 -3.54 18.06
CA HIS A 438 6.56 -2.98 16.72
C HIS A 438 7.05 -4.10 15.80
N HIS A 439 6.10 -4.92 15.33
CA HIS A 439 6.41 -6.03 14.45
C HIS A 439 6.58 -5.54 13.02
N PHE A 440 7.85 -5.38 12.60
CA PHE A 440 8.24 -5.06 11.22
C PHE A 440 8.32 -6.34 10.40
N PHE A 441 8.09 -6.22 9.10
CA PHE A 441 8.21 -7.32 8.14
C PHE A 441 9.54 -7.25 7.39
N SER A 442 10.13 -8.39 7.10
CA SER A 442 11.45 -8.48 6.45
C SER A 442 11.35 -8.29 4.93
N PRO A 443 12.24 -7.46 4.34
CA PRO A 443 13.23 -6.55 4.94
C PRO A 443 12.56 -5.28 5.50
N ALA A 444 12.89 -4.91 6.74
CA ALA A 444 12.18 -3.84 7.46
C ALA A 444 12.26 -2.46 6.77
N ASN A 445 13.33 -2.15 6.07
CA ASN A 445 13.49 -0.91 5.29
C ASN A 445 12.65 -0.86 4.01
N VAL A 446 12.11 -1.99 3.56
CA VAL A 446 11.34 -2.12 2.29
C VAL A 446 9.86 -2.36 2.55
N MET A 447 9.54 -3.32 3.42
CA MET A 447 8.16 -3.72 3.69
C MET A 447 7.37 -2.60 4.36
N LYS A 448 6.13 -2.41 3.89
CA LYS A 448 5.29 -1.26 4.31
C LYS A 448 4.55 -1.48 5.61
N LEU A 449 4.21 -2.73 5.94
CA LEU A 449 3.43 -3.03 7.14
C LEU A 449 4.24 -2.81 8.42
N LEU A 450 3.57 -2.23 9.42
CA LEU A 450 3.97 -2.24 10.82
C LEU A 450 2.78 -2.70 11.67
N GLU A 451 2.80 -3.94 12.16
CA GLU A 451 1.86 -4.37 13.21
C GLU A 451 2.27 -3.73 14.54
N ILE A 452 1.37 -2.93 15.08
CA ILE A 452 1.53 -2.32 16.41
C ILE A 452 0.77 -3.19 17.40
N VAL A 453 1.49 -4.01 18.14
CA VAL A 453 0.88 -4.99 19.06
C VAL A 453 0.75 -4.38 20.44
N ARG A 454 -0.50 -4.19 20.86
CA ARG A 454 -0.79 -3.64 22.19
C ARG A 454 -0.80 -4.73 23.24
N GLY A 455 -0.01 -4.55 24.31
CA GLY A 455 -0.11 -5.36 25.52
C GLY A 455 -1.29 -4.92 26.39
N LYS A 456 -1.58 -5.70 27.43
CA LYS A 456 -2.70 -5.43 28.36
C LYS A 456 -2.59 -4.09 29.09
N GLU A 457 -1.36 -3.69 29.43
CA GLU A 457 -1.07 -2.47 30.19
C GLU A 457 -0.56 -1.32 29.32
N THR A 458 -0.36 -1.53 28.01
CA THR A 458 0.15 -0.49 27.09
C THR A 458 -0.73 0.76 27.12
N ARG A 459 -0.16 1.91 27.45
CA ARG A 459 -0.89 3.18 27.57
C ARG A 459 -1.34 3.71 26.21
N LYS A 460 -2.45 4.45 26.17
CA LYS A 460 -3.02 5.05 24.97
C LYS A 460 -2.05 6.01 24.26
N GLU A 461 -1.27 6.76 25.04
CA GLU A 461 -0.24 7.68 24.54
C GLU A 461 0.85 6.93 23.77
N VAL A 462 1.22 5.74 24.22
CA VAL A 462 2.21 4.87 23.56
C VAL A 462 1.65 4.33 22.24
N ILE A 463 0.37 3.92 22.23
CA ILE A 463 -0.32 3.47 21.01
C ILE A 463 -0.41 4.63 20.01
N ALA A 464 -0.89 5.81 20.41
CA ALA A 464 -1.01 7.00 19.57
C ALA A 464 0.34 7.42 19.00
N THR A 465 1.40 7.42 19.84
CA THR A 465 2.78 7.71 19.45
C THR A 465 3.26 6.72 18.39
N SER A 466 3.02 5.42 18.58
CA SER A 466 3.43 4.35 17.66
C SER A 466 2.74 4.47 16.30
N VAL A 467 1.44 4.79 16.28
CA VAL A 467 0.69 5.03 15.02
C VAL A 467 1.24 6.25 14.28
N LYS A 468 1.49 7.37 14.97
CA LYS A 468 2.07 8.59 14.37
C LYS A 468 3.47 8.33 13.82
N LEU A 469 4.30 7.65 14.61
CA LEU A 469 5.66 7.26 14.23
C LEU A 469 5.66 6.33 13.01
N GLY A 470 4.81 5.31 13.00
CA GLY A 470 4.68 4.39 11.86
C GLY A 470 4.46 5.14 10.55
N LYS A 471 3.55 6.12 10.53
CA LYS A 471 3.33 7.00 9.36
C LYS A 471 4.57 7.82 9.01
N ARG A 472 5.24 8.41 10.00
CA ARG A 472 6.46 9.22 9.80
C ARG A 472 7.59 8.42 9.15
N ILE A 473 7.77 7.15 9.54
CA ILE A 473 8.78 6.25 8.96
C ILE A 473 8.28 5.52 7.69
N ALA A 474 7.25 6.08 7.04
CA ALA A 474 6.66 5.60 5.79
C ALA A 474 6.13 4.15 5.85
N LYS A 475 5.59 3.74 7.01
CA LYS A 475 4.87 2.46 7.19
C LYS A 475 3.35 2.67 7.19
N VAL A 476 2.64 1.57 6.99
CA VAL A 476 1.20 1.44 7.19
C VAL A 476 0.99 0.79 8.57
N PRO A 477 0.70 1.59 9.61
CA PRO A 477 0.53 1.07 10.96
C PRO A 477 -0.85 0.46 11.14
N VAL A 478 -0.91 -0.74 11.72
CA VAL A 478 -2.15 -1.43 12.11
C VAL A 478 -2.04 -1.87 13.55
N VAL A 479 -2.98 -1.45 14.40
CA VAL A 479 -2.99 -1.83 15.82
C VAL A 479 -3.72 -3.16 16.01
N VAL A 480 -3.07 -4.10 16.67
CA VAL A 480 -3.58 -5.46 16.92
C VAL A 480 -3.39 -5.88 18.36
N GLY A 481 -4.14 -6.89 18.78
CA GLY A 481 -4.01 -7.52 20.11
C GLY A 481 -2.81 -8.46 20.21
N ASN A 482 -2.40 -8.75 21.45
CA ASN A 482 -1.27 -9.61 21.78
C ASN A 482 -1.71 -11.08 21.85
N CYS A 483 -1.64 -11.81 20.72
CA CYS A 483 -1.78 -13.26 20.66
C CYS A 483 -0.53 -13.89 20.03
N PHE A 484 -0.42 -15.21 20.13
CA PHE A 484 0.72 -15.90 19.52
C PHE A 484 0.75 -15.70 17.99
N GLY A 485 1.87 -15.13 17.49
CA GLY A 485 2.04 -14.80 16.06
C GLY A 485 1.24 -13.58 15.62
N PHE A 486 0.61 -12.87 16.55
CA PHE A 486 -0.25 -11.71 16.30
C PHE A 486 -1.31 -12.02 15.23
N VAL A 487 -1.83 -11.04 14.52
CA VAL A 487 -2.80 -11.33 13.45
C VAL A 487 -2.12 -11.93 12.22
N ALA A 488 -1.01 -11.34 11.79
CA ALA A 488 -0.33 -11.71 10.57
C ALA A 488 0.14 -13.18 10.55
N ASN A 489 0.98 -13.55 11.52
CA ASN A 489 1.58 -14.88 11.56
C ASN A 489 0.61 -15.96 12.08
N ARG A 490 -0.39 -15.60 12.90
CA ARG A 490 -1.46 -16.52 13.30
C ARG A 490 -2.21 -17.02 12.08
N MET A 491 -2.70 -16.14 11.23
CA MET A 491 -3.42 -16.54 10.01
C MET A 491 -2.48 -17.22 8.99
N LEU A 492 -1.21 -16.80 8.90
CA LEU A 492 -0.22 -17.43 8.03
C LEU A 492 -0.01 -18.91 8.39
N ALA A 493 -0.13 -19.29 9.66
CA ALA A 493 0.02 -20.66 10.10
C ALA A 493 -1.03 -21.58 9.45
N TYR A 494 -2.28 -21.12 9.34
CA TYR A 494 -3.37 -21.87 8.68
C TYR A 494 -3.20 -21.92 7.16
N TYR A 495 -2.76 -20.82 6.54
CA TYR A 495 -2.38 -20.79 5.13
C TYR A 495 -1.31 -21.83 4.82
N MET A 496 -0.24 -21.88 5.62
CA MET A 496 0.86 -22.83 5.43
C MET A 496 0.46 -24.27 5.76
N ARG A 497 -0.40 -24.49 6.75
CA ARG A 497 -0.94 -25.83 7.06
C ARG A 497 -1.59 -26.44 5.82
N GLU A 498 -2.47 -25.70 5.16
CA GLU A 498 -3.16 -26.22 3.97
C GLU A 498 -2.20 -26.44 2.80
N ALA A 499 -1.22 -25.54 2.59
CA ALA A 499 -0.20 -25.77 1.57
C ALA A 499 0.54 -27.11 1.81
N TYR A 500 0.98 -27.40 3.03
CA TYR A 500 1.68 -28.65 3.35
C TYR A 500 0.78 -29.87 3.19
N LEU A 501 -0.48 -29.79 3.62
CA LEU A 501 -1.41 -30.90 3.50
C LEU A 501 -1.74 -31.23 2.05
N LEU A 502 -1.94 -30.18 1.21
CA LEU A 502 -2.14 -30.34 -0.22
C LEU A 502 -0.95 -31.02 -0.91
N LEU A 503 0.29 -30.72 -0.49
CA LEU A 503 1.50 -31.38 -0.99
C LEU A 503 1.51 -32.88 -0.64
N GLU A 504 1.19 -33.23 0.60
CA GLU A 504 1.08 -34.62 1.03
C GLU A 504 -0.06 -35.36 0.31
N GLU A 505 -1.17 -34.67 0.01
CA GLU A 505 -2.31 -35.23 -0.74
C GLU A 505 -2.01 -35.46 -2.23
N GLY A 506 -0.95 -34.91 -2.79
CA GLY A 506 -0.51 -35.18 -4.16
C GLY A 506 -0.33 -33.98 -5.08
N ALA A 507 -0.63 -32.75 -4.63
CA ALA A 507 -0.21 -31.55 -5.37
C ALA A 507 1.32 -31.45 -5.33
N SER A 508 1.91 -30.74 -6.33
CA SER A 508 3.36 -30.49 -6.32
C SER A 508 3.68 -29.08 -5.84
N VAL A 509 4.90 -28.87 -5.34
CA VAL A 509 5.40 -27.54 -4.93
C VAL A 509 5.24 -26.50 -6.05
N PRO A 510 5.68 -26.78 -7.31
CA PRO A 510 5.49 -25.82 -8.41
C PRO A 510 4.02 -25.53 -8.74
N GLN A 511 3.13 -26.55 -8.62
CA GLN A 511 1.71 -26.36 -8.87
C GLN A 511 1.09 -25.39 -7.86
N ILE A 512 1.31 -25.63 -6.57
CA ILE A 512 0.74 -24.80 -5.49
C ILE A 512 1.28 -23.36 -5.60
N ASP A 513 2.59 -23.19 -5.79
CA ASP A 513 3.19 -21.87 -5.95
C ASP A 513 2.65 -21.14 -7.20
N LYS A 514 2.46 -21.87 -8.32
CA LYS A 514 1.91 -21.31 -9.55
C LYS A 514 0.47 -20.85 -9.36
N VAL A 515 -0.38 -21.66 -8.73
CA VAL A 515 -1.79 -21.28 -8.46
C VAL A 515 -1.88 -19.98 -7.69
N LEU A 516 -1.07 -19.82 -6.63
CA LEU A 516 -1.09 -18.59 -5.83
C LEU A 516 -0.47 -17.40 -6.55
N THR A 517 0.55 -17.60 -7.38
CA THR A 517 1.13 -16.52 -8.20
C THR A 517 0.19 -16.11 -9.34
N ASP A 518 -0.51 -17.04 -9.97
CA ASP A 518 -1.56 -16.74 -10.96
C ASP A 518 -2.76 -16.01 -10.33
N PHE A 519 -3.10 -16.32 -9.07
CA PHE A 519 -4.08 -15.56 -8.28
C PHE A 519 -3.66 -14.10 -8.06
N GLY A 520 -2.36 -13.82 -8.10
CA GLY A 520 -1.76 -12.49 -7.98
C GLY A 520 -0.78 -12.30 -6.83
N MET A 521 -0.49 -13.35 -6.04
CA MET A 521 0.55 -13.29 -5.00
C MET A 521 1.93 -13.03 -5.63
N PRO A 522 2.83 -12.26 -4.96
CA PRO A 522 4.17 -12.00 -5.48
C PRO A 522 5.04 -13.26 -5.58
N VAL A 523 4.78 -14.22 -4.71
CA VAL A 523 5.49 -15.49 -4.58
C VAL A 523 4.54 -16.50 -3.95
N GLY A 524 4.67 -17.78 -4.31
CA GLY A 524 3.91 -18.83 -3.67
C GLY A 524 4.43 -19.21 -2.27
N PRO A 525 3.70 -20.05 -1.52
CA PRO A 525 4.01 -20.37 -0.12
C PRO A 525 5.41 -20.99 0.07
N TYR A 526 5.86 -21.82 -0.82
CA TYR A 526 7.14 -22.50 -0.72
C TYR A 526 8.31 -21.60 -1.14
N GLY A 527 8.15 -20.84 -2.22
CA GLY A 527 9.11 -19.81 -2.60
C GLY A 527 9.28 -18.76 -1.52
N MET A 528 8.20 -18.36 -0.82
CA MET A 528 8.25 -17.44 0.32
C MET A 528 9.11 -18.01 1.46
N GLN A 529 8.96 -19.28 1.80
CA GLN A 529 9.78 -19.93 2.84
C GLN A 529 11.26 -20.04 2.45
N ASP A 530 11.54 -20.32 1.19
CA ASP A 530 12.93 -20.37 0.70
C ASP A 530 13.62 -19.00 0.75
N ILE A 531 12.85 -17.91 0.60
CA ILE A 531 13.35 -16.53 0.79
C ILE A 531 13.56 -16.21 2.27
N ALA A 532 12.58 -16.55 3.12
CA ALA A 532 12.63 -16.25 4.55
C ALA A 532 13.63 -17.11 5.33
N GLY A 533 13.80 -18.35 4.90
CA GLY A 533 14.60 -19.39 5.55
C GLY A 533 13.74 -20.39 6.30
N ILE A 534 13.80 -21.66 5.88
CA ILE A 534 13.07 -22.79 6.49
C ILE A 534 13.47 -22.98 7.97
N ASP A 535 14.72 -22.69 8.32
CA ASP A 535 15.24 -22.74 9.70
C ASP A 535 14.50 -21.79 10.66
N VAL A 536 14.01 -20.64 10.20
CA VAL A 536 13.21 -19.74 11.03
C VAL A 536 11.92 -20.42 11.47
N GLY A 537 11.19 -21.03 10.53
CA GLY A 537 9.98 -21.79 10.82
C GLY A 537 10.23 -23.01 11.69
N ALA A 538 11.34 -23.72 11.46
CA ALA A 538 11.71 -24.91 12.24
C ALA A 538 11.98 -24.55 13.70
N ARG A 539 12.75 -23.51 13.98
CA ARG A 539 13.04 -23.05 15.36
C ARG A 539 11.76 -22.65 16.10
N ILE A 540 10.81 -21.97 15.43
CA ILE A 540 9.52 -21.63 16.03
C ILE A 540 8.73 -22.91 16.36
N ARG A 541 8.68 -23.91 15.47
CA ARG A 541 8.02 -25.19 15.76
C ARG A 541 8.68 -25.95 16.91
N GLN A 542 10.01 -25.95 16.98
CA GLN A 542 10.76 -26.56 18.11
C GLN A 542 10.42 -25.89 19.43
N TYR A 543 10.42 -24.55 19.46
CA TYR A 543 10.02 -23.79 20.66
C TYR A 543 8.60 -24.13 21.08
N LEU A 544 7.63 -24.09 20.17
CA LEU A 544 6.24 -24.42 20.48
C LEU A 544 6.06 -25.86 21.01
N ARG A 545 6.73 -26.84 20.40
CA ARG A 545 6.71 -28.23 20.91
C ARG A 545 7.26 -28.30 22.33
N SER A 546 8.30 -27.53 22.66
CA SER A 546 8.87 -27.52 24.02
C SER A 546 7.90 -26.99 25.09
N ILE A 547 6.91 -26.19 24.69
CA ILE A 547 5.85 -25.66 25.58
C ILE A 547 4.48 -26.32 25.35
N GLY A 548 4.44 -27.44 24.60
CA GLY A 548 3.20 -28.20 24.35
C GLY A 548 2.20 -27.52 23.42
N GLN A 549 2.65 -26.60 22.55
CA GLN A 549 1.80 -25.84 21.64
C GLN A 549 2.12 -26.13 20.16
N THR A 550 1.21 -25.73 19.26
CA THR A 550 1.37 -25.74 17.81
C THR A 550 1.03 -24.39 17.21
N ARG A 551 1.51 -24.11 15.98
CA ARG A 551 1.23 -22.83 15.29
C ARG A 551 -0.22 -22.74 14.80
N ALA A 552 -0.79 -23.85 14.38
CA ALA A 552 -2.17 -23.99 13.93
C ALA A 552 -2.73 -25.31 14.47
N GLU A 553 -4.02 -25.35 14.69
CA GLU A 553 -4.71 -26.59 15.05
C GLU A 553 -4.68 -27.60 13.90
N GLY A 554 -4.81 -28.89 14.25
CA GLY A 554 -4.89 -29.98 13.30
C GLY A 554 -3.56 -30.63 12.92
N PRO A 555 -3.56 -31.44 11.85
CA PRO A 555 -2.40 -32.21 11.44
C PRO A 555 -1.22 -31.33 11.06
N GLN A 556 -0.04 -31.72 11.49
CA GLN A 556 1.23 -31.03 11.16
C GLN A 556 2.04 -31.89 10.19
N SER A 557 2.55 -31.27 9.12
CA SER A 557 3.50 -31.91 8.21
C SER A 557 4.91 -31.93 8.81
N ASN A 558 5.63 -33.04 8.65
CA ASN A 558 7.05 -33.10 9.04
C ASN A 558 8.00 -32.77 7.88
N VAL A 559 7.52 -32.60 6.66
CA VAL A 559 8.37 -32.28 5.50
C VAL A 559 9.25 -31.05 5.76
N PRO A 560 8.74 -29.93 6.32
CA PRO A 560 9.58 -28.76 6.62
C PRO A 560 10.69 -29.03 7.67
N ASP A 561 10.43 -29.90 8.63
CA ASP A 561 11.41 -30.27 9.66
C ASP A 561 12.49 -31.20 9.08
N ARG A 562 12.12 -32.12 8.19
CA ARG A 562 13.07 -32.94 7.45
C ARG A 562 14.00 -32.10 6.56
N LEU A 563 13.47 -31.08 5.90
CA LEU A 563 14.29 -30.12 5.13
C LEU A 563 15.29 -29.40 6.03
N PHE A 564 14.84 -28.97 7.22
CA PHE A 564 15.72 -28.35 8.21
C PHE A 564 16.84 -29.28 8.67
N GLU A 565 16.53 -30.53 9.00
CA GLU A 565 17.50 -31.58 9.40
C GLU A 565 18.54 -31.87 8.30
N MET A 566 18.14 -31.76 7.04
CA MET A 566 19.01 -31.92 5.87
C MET A 566 19.87 -30.66 5.57
N GLY A 567 19.77 -29.58 6.38
CA GLY A 567 20.47 -28.31 6.13
C GLY A 567 19.93 -27.51 4.95
N ARG A 568 18.74 -27.82 4.46
CA ARG A 568 18.09 -27.15 3.34
C ARG A 568 17.27 -25.96 3.84
N TYR A 569 17.91 -24.80 3.96
CA TYR A 569 17.28 -23.60 4.55
C TYR A 569 16.73 -22.62 3.52
N GLY A 570 16.73 -22.98 2.25
CA GLY A 570 16.23 -22.12 1.16
C GLY A 570 17.37 -21.47 0.36
N GLN A 571 17.11 -20.29 -0.17
CA GLN A 571 18.07 -19.57 -1.06
C GLN A 571 19.45 -19.40 -0.43
N LYS A 572 19.53 -19.14 0.87
CA LYS A 572 20.79 -18.91 1.59
C LYS A 572 21.72 -20.12 1.67
N THR A 573 21.19 -21.33 1.48
CA THR A 573 21.97 -22.59 1.45
C THR A 573 21.96 -23.24 0.07
N GLY A 574 21.42 -22.58 -0.96
CA GLY A 574 21.31 -23.09 -2.32
C GLY A 574 20.24 -24.16 -2.52
N ALA A 575 19.55 -24.56 -1.46
CA ALA A 575 18.43 -25.52 -1.51
C ALA A 575 17.45 -25.32 -0.35
N GLY A 576 16.20 -25.49 -0.62
CA GLY A 576 15.06 -25.54 0.29
C GLY A 576 13.98 -26.43 -0.30
N TRP A 577 12.79 -25.87 -0.52
CA TRP A 577 11.73 -26.48 -1.31
C TRP A 577 12.11 -26.58 -2.80
N TYR A 578 12.93 -25.67 -3.25
CA TYR A 578 13.57 -25.66 -4.57
C TYR A 578 15.08 -25.80 -4.43
N LYS A 579 15.74 -26.12 -5.53
CA LYS A 579 17.20 -25.92 -5.71
C LYS A 579 17.46 -24.58 -6.37
N TYR A 580 18.61 -23.99 -6.08
CA TYR A 580 19.04 -22.72 -6.64
C TYR A 580 20.47 -22.80 -7.18
N GLU A 581 20.68 -22.28 -8.39
CA GLU A 581 22.02 -22.09 -8.91
C GLU A 581 22.70 -20.88 -8.24
N PRO A 582 24.03 -20.91 -8.10
CA PRO A 582 24.78 -19.77 -7.54
C PRO A 582 24.43 -18.46 -8.26
N GLY A 583 24.02 -17.44 -7.48
CA GLY A 583 23.62 -16.12 -8.02
C GLY A 583 22.21 -16.04 -8.62
N SER A 584 21.50 -17.16 -8.78
CA SER A 584 20.12 -17.21 -9.27
C SER A 584 19.12 -17.21 -8.12
N ARG A 585 18.00 -16.45 -8.30
CA ARG A 585 16.83 -16.53 -7.40
C ARG A 585 15.71 -17.39 -7.99
N LYS A 586 15.92 -17.96 -9.17
CA LYS A 586 14.93 -18.81 -9.82
C LYS A 586 15.00 -20.22 -9.21
N GLY A 587 13.90 -20.65 -8.58
CA GLY A 587 13.78 -22.00 -8.04
C GLY A 587 13.70 -23.05 -9.14
N ILE A 588 14.44 -24.15 -8.96
CA ILE A 588 14.42 -25.33 -9.81
C ILE A 588 13.70 -26.43 -9.01
N PRO A 589 12.62 -27.03 -9.54
CA PRO A 589 11.92 -28.13 -8.88
C PRO A 589 12.87 -29.28 -8.52
N ASP A 590 12.69 -29.88 -7.34
CA ASP A 590 13.50 -30.98 -6.85
C ASP A 590 12.64 -32.20 -6.58
N PRO A 591 12.83 -33.33 -7.29
CA PRO A 591 12.09 -34.57 -7.08
C PRO A 591 12.16 -35.12 -5.65
N LEU A 592 13.20 -34.77 -4.89
CA LEU A 592 13.32 -35.13 -3.48
C LEU A 592 12.10 -34.68 -2.67
N ILE A 593 11.54 -33.53 -2.98
CA ILE A 593 10.40 -32.97 -2.21
C ILE A 593 9.16 -33.84 -2.38
N ASP A 594 8.89 -34.31 -3.61
CA ASP A 594 7.77 -35.23 -3.88
C ASP A 594 7.96 -36.57 -3.18
N GLN A 595 9.20 -37.06 -3.13
CA GLN A 595 9.54 -38.26 -2.37
C GLN A 595 9.28 -38.06 -0.87
N LEU A 596 9.77 -36.99 -0.27
CA LEU A 596 9.55 -36.67 1.15
C LEU A 596 8.07 -36.54 1.49
N ALA A 597 7.30 -35.86 0.62
CA ALA A 597 5.87 -35.73 0.77
C ALA A 597 5.13 -37.07 0.68
N ALA A 598 5.53 -37.96 -0.24
CA ALA A 598 4.96 -39.29 -0.38
C ALA A 598 5.23 -40.17 0.84
N GLU A 599 6.44 -40.12 1.40
CA GLU A 599 6.81 -40.83 2.62
C GLU A 599 5.99 -40.36 3.84
N GLU A 600 5.79 -39.03 4.00
CA GLU A 600 4.97 -38.49 5.07
C GLU A 600 3.48 -38.82 4.88
N ALA A 601 2.99 -38.78 3.66
CA ALA A 601 1.63 -39.22 3.31
C ALA A 601 1.40 -40.68 3.70
N ALA A 602 2.34 -41.56 3.38
CA ALA A 602 2.27 -43.01 3.72
C ALA A 602 2.23 -43.23 5.25
N LYS A 603 3.09 -42.52 6.02
CA LYS A 603 3.09 -42.57 7.49
C LYS A 603 1.74 -42.18 8.09
N ARG A 604 1.11 -41.19 7.48
CA ARG A 604 -0.19 -40.66 7.90
C ARG A 604 -1.39 -41.35 7.27
N ARG A 605 -1.15 -42.41 6.45
CA ARG A 605 -2.16 -43.17 5.71
C ARG A 605 -3.01 -42.28 4.78
N ILE A 606 -2.40 -41.25 4.19
CA ILE A 606 -3.05 -40.37 3.20
C ILE A 606 -2.93 -41.03 1.83
N THR A 607 -4.07 -41.23 1.16
CA THR A 607 -4.10 -41.64 -0.24
C THR A 607 -3.83 -40.44 -1.13
N ARG A 608 -2.69 -40.46 -1.84
CA ARG A 608 -2.35 -39.37 -2.80
C ARG A 608 -3.26 -39.44 -4.01
N ARG A 609 -3.65 -38.27 -4.50
CA ARG A 609 -4.57 -38.05 -5.62
C ARG A 609 -4.17 -36.84 -6.44
N ALA A 610 -4.76 -36.68 -7.63
CA ALA A 610 -4.70 -35.43 -8.34
C ALA A 610 -5.50 -34.34 -7.56
N VAL A 611 -4.90 -33.20 -7.37
CA VAL A 611 -5.51 -32.02 -6.73
C VAL A 611 -5.67 -30.95 -7.80
N SER A 612 -6.87 -30.41 -7.97
CA SER A 612 -7.11 -29.35 -8.95
C SER A 612 -6.61 -27.99 -8.47
N ASP A 613 -6.30 -27.09 -9.40
CA ASP A 613 -5.87 -25.72 -9.11
C ASP A 613 -6.97 -24.94 -8.35
N ASP A 614 -8.24 -25.19 -8.68
CA ASP A 614 -9.40 -24.57 -7.98
C ASP A 614 -9.48 -25.05 -6.53
N GLU A 615 -9.21 -26.35 -6.25
CA GLU A 615 -9.20 -26.86 -4.88
C GLU A 615 -8.04 -26.25 -4.08
N ILE A 616 -6.86 -26.11 -4.66
CA ILE A 616 -5.70 -25.48 -4.03
C ILE A 616 -6.05 -24.04 -3.60
N LEU A 617 -6.57 -23.25 -4.53
CA LEU A 617 -6.93 -21.88 -4.26
C LEU A 617 -8.05 -21.77 -3.22
N ALA A 618 -9.10 -22.59 -3.38
CA ALA A 618 -10.25 -22.57 -2.48
C ALA A 618 -9.86 -22.95 -1.04
N ARG A 619 -9.07 -24.00 -0.84
CA ARG A 619 -8.66 -24.44 0.50
C ARG A 619 -7.82 -23.39 1.21
N ILE A 620 -6.81 -22.85 0.54
CA ILE A 620 -5.89 -21.87 1.12
C ILE A 620 -6.63 -20.56 1.46
N THR A 621 -7.47 -20.04 0.55
CA THR A 621 -8.22 -18.80 0.79
C THR A 621 -9.33 -18.98 1.83
N THR A 622 -9.99 -20.14 1.86
CA THR A 622 -11.01 -20.46 2.88
C THR A 622 -10.39 -20.56 4.27
N ALA A 623 -9.19 -21.15 4.40
CA ALA A 623 -8.47 -21.23 5.68
C ALA A 623 -8.13 -19.83 6.21
N LEU A 624 -7.68 -18.91 5.34
CA LEU A 624 -7.44 -17.53 5.71
C LEU A 624 -8.72 -16.83 6.18
N ALA A 625 -9.83 -16.98 5.44
CA ALA A 625 -11.09 -16.34 5.78
C ALA A 625 -11.66 -16.85 7.11
N ASN A 626 -11.63 -18.16 7.34
CA ASN A 626 -12.12 -18.77 8.57
C ASN A 626 -11.29 -18.36 9.79
N GLU A 627 -9.96 -18.37 9.70
CA GLU A 627 -9.11 -17.90 10.80
C GLU A 627 -9.19 -16.40 11.01
N GLY A 628 -9.31 -15.60 9.92
CA GLY A 628 -9.55 -14.17 10.03
C GLY A 628 -10.85 -13.83 10.76
N ALA A 629 -11.92 -14.60 10.54
CA ALA A 629 -13.17 -14.46 11.29
C ALA A 629 -12.98 -14.76 12.80
N ARG A 630 -12.16 -15.76 13.15
CA ARG A 630 -11.82 -16.05 14.57
C ARG A 630 -10.98 -14.93 15.18
N VAL A 631 -10.00 -14.41 14.44
CA VAL A 631 -9.17 -13.28 14.89
C VAL A 631 -10.02 -12.05 15.24
N LEU A 632 -11.06 -11.78 14.45
CA LEU A 632 -12.03 -10.70 14.72
C LEU A 632 -12.88 -11.01 15.95
N GLU A 633 -13.40 -12.22 16.07
CA GLU A 633 -14.22 -12.66 17.21
C GLU A 633 -13.45 -12.60 18.52
N ASP A 634 -12.18 -13.03 18.50
CA ASP A 634 -11.27 -12.97 19.65
C ASP A 634 -10.83 -11.54 20.02
N GLY A 635 -11.15 -10.55 19.18
CA GLY A 635 -10.79 -9.13 19.38
C GLY A 635 -9.31 -8.81 19.15
N PHE A 636 -8.55 -9.67 18.47
CA PHE A 636 -7.15 -9.40 18.15
C PHE A 636 -6.99 -8.47 16.93
N ALA A 637 -7.92 -8.46 16.00
CA ALA A 637 -8.06 -7.41 14.99
C ALA A 637 -9.32 -6.57 15.31
N ILE A 638 -9.23 -5.27 15.09
CA ILE A 638 -10.35 -4.35 15.37
C ILE A 638 -11.41 -4.46 14.27
N ARG A 639 -10.98 -4.60 13.02
CA ARG A 639 -11.85 -4.60 11.83
C ARG A 639 -11.37 -5.63 10.80
N ALA A 640 -12.29 -6.12 9.96
CA ALA A 640 -11.95 -6.97 8.81
C ALA A 640 -10.97 -6.26 7.86
N GLY A 641 -11.16 -4.96 7.63
CA GLY A 641 -10.24 -4.15 6.82
C GLY A 641 -8.82 -4.05 7.38
N ASP A 642 -8.63 -4.14 8.69
CA ASP A 642 -7.29 -4.17 9.30
C ASP A 642 -6.54 -5.46 8.90
N ILE A 643 -7.23 -6.59 8.85
CA ILE A 643 -6.68 -7.87 8.36
C ILE A 643 -6.32 -7.76 6.88
N ASP A 644 -7.16 -7.13 6.06
CA ASP A 644 -6.89 -6.93 4.64
C ASP A 644 -5.64 -6.08 4.42
N VAL A 645 -5.49 -5.00 5.18
CA VAL A 645 -4.30 -4.15 5.17
C VAL A 645 -3.05 -4.95 5.57
N ILE A 646 -3.13 -5.72 6.65
CA ILE A 646 -2.03 -6.60 7.10
C ILE A 646 -1.59 -7.54 5.99
N TYR A 647 -2.53 -8.23 5.34
CA TYR A 647 -2.20 -9.22 4.32
C TYR A 647 -1.69 -8.60 3.02
N CYS A 648 -2.27 -7.48 2.59
CA CYS A 648 -1.82 -6.79 1.37
C CYS A 648 -0.42 -6.18 1.53
N TYR A 649 -0.09 -5.62 2.69
CA TYR A 649 1.19 -4.95 2.93
C TYR A 649 2.27 -5.82 3.58
N GLY A 650 1.88 -6.90 4.29
CA GLY A 650 2.80 -7.81 4.96
C GLY A 650 3.16 -9.05 4.12
N PHE A 651 2.19 -9.63 3.43
CA PHE A 651 2.39 -10.87 2.67
C PHE A 651 2.16 -10.72 1.16
N GLY A 652 1.80 -9.52 0.70
CA GLY A 652 1.58 -9.25 -0.71
C GLY A 652 0.32 -9.90 -1.27
N PHE A 653 -0.71 -10.11 -0.44
CA PHE A 653 -2.03 -10.50 -0.94
C PHE A 653 -2.46 -9.53 -2.04
N PRO A 654 -3.02 -10.00 -3.18
CA PRO A 654 -3.25 -9.15 -4.33
C PRO A 654 -4.19 -7.97 -3.98
N ARG A 655 -3.67 -6.74 -4.07
CA ARG A 655 -4.43 -5.53 -3.71
C ARG A 655 -5.71 -5.37 -4.52
N HIS A 656 -5.69 -5.79 -5.79
CA HIS A 656 -6.86 -5.79 -6.67
C HIS A 656 -7.92 -6.85 -6.30
N ARG A 657 -7.64 -7.66 -5.27
CA ARG A 657 -8.56 -8.60 -4.61
C ARG A 657 -9.05 -8.09 -3.26
N GLY A 658 -8.48 -7.01 -2.73
CA GLY A 658 -8.92 -6.30 -1.53
C GLY A 658 -8.43 -6.84 -0.19
N GLY A 659 -7.72 -7.96 -0.17
CA GLY A 659 -7.33 -8.68 1.03
C GLY A 659 -8.17 -9.94 1.29
N PRO A 660 -7.80 -10.79 2.26
CA PRO A 660 -8.44 -12.09 2.45
C PRO A 660 -9.90 -11.99 2.89
N MET A 661 -10.25 -11.00 3.71
CA MET A 661 -11.61 -10.83 4.23
C MET A 661 -12.53 -10.23 3.15
N PHE A 662 -12.07 -9.22 2.42
CA PHE A 662 -12.80 -8.65 1.28
C PHE A 662 -13.00 -9.68 0.17
N TYR A 663 -11.98 -10.51 -0.08
CA TYR A 663 -12.09 -11.60 -1.05
C TYR A 663 -13.12 -12.64 -0.61
N ALA A 664 -13.19 -12.98 0.68
CA ALA A 664 -14.21 -13.86 1.23
C ALA A 664 -15.63 -13.33 1.01
N ASP A 665 -15.87 -12.03 1.25
CA ASP A 665 -17.16 -11.40 0.94
C ASP A 665 -17.46 -11.41 -0.58
N THR A 666 -16.44 -11.24 -1.43
CA THR A 666 -16.59 -11.32 -2.89
C THR A 666 -16.98 -12.72 -3.37
N VAL A 667 -16.42 -13.77 -2.73
CA VAL A 667 -16.79 -15.18 -2.97
C VAL A 667 -18.21 -15.47 -2.44
N GLY A 668 -18.61 -14.76 -1.40
CA GLY A 668 -19.85 -14.93 -0.65
C GLY A 668 -19.68 -15.80 0.58
N LEU A 669 -19.98 -15.26 1.78
CA LEU A 669 -19.82 -15.96 3.05
C LEU A 669 -20.58 -17.30 3.14
N PRO A 670 -21.80 -17.47 2.55
CA PRO A 670 -22.45 -18.77 2.48
C PRO A 670 -21.60 -19.82 1.76
N THR A 671 -20.94 -19.47 0.66
CA THR A 671 -20.02 -20.36 -0.07
C THR A 671 -18.78 -20.68 0.77
N VAL A 672 -18.21 -19.71 1.47
CA VAL A 672 -17.06 -19.91 2.37
C VAL A 672 -17.45 -20.88 3.48
N LEU A 673 -18.60 -20.68 4.14
CA LEU A 673 -19.07 -21.55 5.21
C LEU A 673 -19.36 -22.98 4.70
N SER A 674 -19.97 -23.11 3.53
CA SER A 674 -20.22 -24.41 2.89
C SER A 674 -18.89 -25.18 2.66
N ARG A 675 -17.86 -24.49 2.17
CA ARG A 675 -16.52 -25.09 1.99
C ARG A 675 -15.89 -25.50 3.31
N VAL A 676 -16.00 -24.67 4.37
CA VAL A 676 -15.49 -25.03 5.70
C VAL A 676 -16.15 -26.32 6.20
N ASN A 677 -17.49 -26.44 6.07
CA ASN A 677 -18.22 -27.63 6.49
C ASN A 677 -17.88 -28.85 5.64
N GLU A 678 -17.71 -28.70 4.33
CA GLU A 678 -17.25 -29.78 3.44
C GLU A 678 -15.86 -30.26 3.86
N TYR A 679 -14.93 -29.33 4.10
CA TYR A 679 -13.57 -29.67 4.52
C TYR A 679 -13.55 -30.28 5.91
N ARG A 680 -14.42 -29.85 6.82
CA ARG A 680 -14.60 -30.48 8.12
C ARG A 680 -15.05 -31.94 7.99
N ALA A 681 -16.06 -32.19 7.17
CA ALA A 681 -16.55 -33.57 6.93
C ALA A 681 -15.49 -34.44 6.27
N ARG A 682 -14.64 -33.90 5.40
CA ARG A 682 -13.65 -34.63 4.63
C ARG A 682 -12.33 -34.81 5.36
N PHE A 683 -11.86 -33.79 6.08
CA PHE A 683 -10.51 -33.76 6.66
C PHE A 683 -10.48 -33.81 8.18
N GLY A 684 -11.62 -33.58 8.84
CA GLY A 684 -11.77 -33.65 10.28
C GLY A 684 -12.01 -32.31 10.99
N ASP A 685 -12.21 -32.39 12.30
CA ASP A 685 -12.70 -31.27 13.13
C ASP A 685 -11.76 -30.05 13.23
N TYR A 686 -10.53 -30.14 12.76
CA TYR A 686 -9.65 -28.96 12.68
C TYR A 686 -10.12 -27.90 11.67
N TRP A 687 -11.09 -28.25 10.81
CA TRP A 687 -11.85 -27.35 9.97
C TRP A 687 -13.13 -26.83 10.66
N GLN A 688 -13.09 -26.57 11.97
CA GLN A 688 -14.22 -25.98 12.68
C GLN A 688 -14.60 -24.63 12.05
N PRO A 689 -15.87 -24.36 11.74
CA PRO A 689 -16.31 -23.02 11.36
C PRO A 689 -16.04 -21.98 12.47
N ALA A 690 -15.65 -20.78 12.10
CA ALA A 690 -15.61 -19.67 13.03
C ALA A 690 -17.05 -19.28 13.41
N PRO A 691 -17.38 -19.14 14.71
CA PRO A 691 -18.75 -18.76 15.14
C PRO A 691 -19.22 -17.44 14.53
N LEU A 692 -18.33 -16.47 14.34
CA LEU A 692 -18.63 -15.23 13.65
C LEU A 692 -19.08 -15.47 12.20
N LEU A 693 -18.44 -16.39 11.48
CA LEU A 693 -18.82 -16.73 10.11
C LEU A 693 -20.23 -17.37 10.06
N GLU A 694 -20.53 -18.30 10.97
CA GLU A 694 -21.86 -18.90 11.08
C GLU A 694 -22.94 -17.86 11.39
N LYS A 695 -22.66 -16.96 12.35
CA LYS A 695 -23.53 -15.85 12.74
C LYS A 695 -23.84 -14.92 11.57
N LEU A 696 -22.82 -14.46 10.84
CA LEU A 696 -22.98 -13.55 9.71
C LEU A 696 -23.82 -14.20 8.59
N VAL A 697 -23.51 -15.45 8.24
CA VAL A 697 -24.27 -16.20 7.23
C VAL A 697 -25.74 -16.38 7.64
N SER A 698 -26.02 -16.72 8.91
CA SER A 698 -27.39 -16.86 9.40
C SER A 698 -28.20 -15.55 9.38
N GLN A 699 -27.50 -14.41 9.44
CA GLN A 699 -28.08 -13.07 9.38
C GLN A 699 -28.13 -12.48 7.96
N GLY A 700 -27.56 -13.16 6.94
CA GLY A 700 -27.45 -12.64 5.58
C GLY A 700 -26.55 -11.42 5.46
N ARG A 701 -25.53 -11.29 6.33
CA ARG A 701 -24.63 -10.13 6.45
C ARG A 701 -23.22 -10.45 5.97
N GLY A 702 -22.50 -9.42 5.54
CA GLY A 702 -21.08 -9.47 5.22
C GLY A 702 -20.18 -9.15 6.42
N LEU A 703 -18.87 -9.39 6.26
CA LEU A 703 -17.85 -9.12 7.28
C LEU A 703 -17.72 -7.62 7.64
N TYR A 704 -17.97 -6.73 6.69
CA TYR A 704 -17.83 -5.29 6.90
C TYR A 704 -19.03 -4.64 7.56
N GLU A 705 -20.23 -5.19 7.37
CA GLU A 705 -21.45 -4.72 8.03
C GLU A 705 -21.41 -4.90 9.55
N GLU A 706 -20.71 -5.94 10.04
CA GLU A 706 -20.52 -6.14 11.48
C GLU A 706 -19.53 -5.14 12.08
N THR A 707 -18.43 -4.87 11.38
CA THR A 707 -17.37 -3.97 11.85
C THR A 707 -17.76 -2.49 11.79
N GLU A 708 -18.64 -2.09 10.87
CA GLU A 708 -19.12 -0.70 10.78
C GLU A 708 -20.00 -0.30 11.99
N LYS A 709 -20.68 -1.25 12.66
CA LYS A 709 -21.54 -0.97 13.82
C LYS A 709 -20.78 -0.86 15.15
N VAL A 710 -19.56 -1.35 15.22
CA VAL A 710 -18.70 -1.21 16.42
C VAL A 710 -18.03 0.18 16.47
N THR A 711 -18.16 0.98 15.42
CA THR A 711 -17.48 2.27 15.26
C THR A 711 -18.37 3.50 15.58
N VAL A 712 -19.53 3.30 16.25
CA VAL A 712 -20.41 4.40 16.70
C VAL A 712 -20.23 4.67 18.17
#